data_4e8746f768f29e172c4e0d38320e9cb2
#
_entry.id   4e8746f768f29e172c4e0d38320e9cb2
#
_cell.length_a   1.000
_cell.length_b   1.000
_cell.length_c   1.000
_cell.angle_alpha   90.00
_cell.angle_beta   90.00
_cell.angle_gamma   90.00
#
_symmetry.space_group_name_H-M   'P 1'
#
loop_
_entity.id
_entity.type
_entity.pdbx_description
1 polymer ?
#
loop_
_entity_poly.entity_id
_entity_poly.type
_entity_poly.pdbx_seq_one_letter_code
_entity_poly.pdbx_strand_id
1 'polypeptide(L)'
;MKTCISLIAVVLFSLPASAQSQPQLNLMPLPASVQQGSGMLPVTQLFSVNVTGAHDPALEAGVRRFVAQLSRQTGIPFRPKAGANPTLTVHADKALETVQKLGEDESYQLTVTDSGAQITAPTTLGALHGLQTFLQLVTITPSGFAAPTVTIKDQPRFPWRGTLIDVSRHFIPIDVLKRNLDGMAVVKMNVLHWHLSDDQGFRAESKVFPKLTGMGSDEMFYTQAEIRDLITYAHDRGIRVLPEFDMPGHSRSWVIGYPELAAGPGSFTLEDGDPILDPTREETYKFLEKFISEMAKLYPDAYFHIGGDEVDGKQWNANSKIQEFIHAHGMKNNQDLQAYFNQRLEKILTKNHKIMVGWDEILHPDLPKTIVVQSWRGQQSLATAAQQGYRGLLSYGYYLDLMWPTARHYAIDPMSGAAATLTPEQKSLILGGESCQWAEWVTPENVDSHIWPRNAAIAERLWSPQDVTDVNSMYARMHAVSLELESLGLAHNSTRDRMLQRMAGTSDITALRVLANVVEPVKDYNRWSDEKGPIDFHAPLTRMIDGAYPESGAAREFSDLVQQFVQSGYKDQAAEAQIRTWLTLWRYNDAKLHPLLQQSALLQEDIPVSQNLAMLGAAGLQALDYLDKGLAEPDLWKAQQMAVIEQAKKPVAGLLLMVVAPVQQLVEASGEAAN
;
A
#
# COMPACT_ATOMS: atom_id res chain seq x y z
N MET A 1 -66.43 -3.73 -62.84
CA MET A 1 -65.02 -3.46 -62.58
C MET A 1 -64.97 -2.52 -61.44
N LYS A 2 -64.67 -3.00 -60.20
CA LYS A 2 -64.43 -2.20 -59.03
C LYS A 2 -63.03 -2.54 -58.54
N THR A 3 -62.15 -1.58 -58.64
CA THR A 3 -60.75 -1.68 -58.28
C THR A 3 -60.64 -1.41 -56.77
N CYS A 4 -60.20 -2.40 -55.99
CA CYS A 4 -59.84 -2.23 -54.55
C CYS A 4 -58.38 -1.73 -54.43
N ILE A 5 -58.15 -0.57 -53.89
CA ILE A 5 -56.86 -0.06 -53.52
C ILE A 5 -56.61 -0.43 -52.02
N SER A 6 -55.66 -1.35 -51.78
CA SER A 6 -55.22 -1.71 -50.46
C SER A 6 -54.17 -0.69 -49.98
N LEU A 7 -54.47 0.08 -48.91
CA LEU A 7 -53.52 0.93 -48.22
C LEU A 7 -52.64 0.03 -47.29
N ILE A 8 -51.34 -0.03 -47.55
CA ILE A 8 -50.36 -0.63 -46.63
C ILE A 8 -49.94 0.46 -45.66
N ALA A 9 -50.36 0.34 -44.41
CA ALA A 9 -49.85 1.18 -43.30
C ALA A 9 -48.47 0.67 -42.85
N VAL A 10 -47.43 1.44 -43.14
CA VAL A 10 -46.07 1.21 -42.61
C VAL A 10 -46.04 1.72 -41.16
N VAL A 11 -46.06 0.80 -40.21
CA VAL A 11 -45.81 1.10 -38.78
C VAL A 11 -44.29 1.20 -38.59
N LEU A 12 -43.79 2.41 -38.48
CA LEU A 12 -42.43 2.71 -38.02
C LEU A 12 -42.33 2.41 -36.53
N PHE A 13 -41.76 1.26 -36.17
CA PHE A 13 -41.29 1.00 -34.83
C PHE A 13 -40.06 1.88 -34.58
N SER A 14 -40.22 2.95 -33.81
CA SER A 14 -39.09 3.67 -33.19
C SER A 14 -38.51 2.76 -32.10
N LEU A 15 -37.39 2.11 -32.37
CA LEU A 15 -36.57 1.47 -31.34
C LEU A 15 -36.13 2.57 -30.33
N PRO A 16 -36.28 2.36 -29.03
CA PRO A 16 -35.71 3.26 -28.06
C PRO A 16 -34.19 3.26 -28.28
N ALA A 17 -33.61 4.45 -28.49
CA ALA A 17 -32.17 4.63 -28.44
C ALA A 17 -31.70 4.10 -27.09
N SER A 18 -30.98 2.99 -27.09
CA SER A 18 -30.27 2.52 -25.91
C SER A 18 -29.38 3.69 -25.45
N ALA A 19 -29.68 4.24 -24.31
CA ALA A 19 -28.80 5.19 -23.64
C ALA A 19 -27.43 4.47 -23.52
N GLN A 20 -26.46 4.85 -24.35
CA GLN A 20 -25.09 4.40 -24.16
C GLN A 20 -24.69 4.84 -22.76
N SER A 21 -24.47 3.87 -21.88
CA SER A 21 -23.89 4.14 -20.57
C SER A 21 -22.57 4.87 -20.81
N GLN A 22 -22.44 6.06 -20.21
CA GLN A 22 -21.18 6.82 -20.29
C GLN A 22 -20.05 5.93 -19.76
N PRO A 23 -18.88 5.91 -20.42
CA PRO A 23 -17.75 5.11 -19.94
C PRO A 23 -17.38 5.52 -18.51
N GLN A 24 -17.20 4.54 -17.66
CA GLN A 24 -16.77 4.76 -16.27
C GLN A 24 -15.39 5.44 -16.27
N LEU A 25 -15.23 6.49 -15.48
CA LEU A 25 -13.94 7.16 -15.28
C LEU A 25 -13.07 6.32 -14.36
N ASN A 26 -11.84 6.05 -14.78
CA ASN A 26 -10.87 5.27 -14.01
C ASN A 26 -10.05 6.16 -13.05
N LEU A 27 -10.72 7.00 -12.26
CA LEU A 27 -10.08 7.88 -11.29
C LEU A 27 -9.85 7.18 -9.96
N MET A 28 -8.65 7.27 -9.42
CA MET A 28 -8.30 6.73 -8.11
C MET A 28 -7.23 7.57 -7.43
N PRO A 29 -7.51 8.18 -6.25
CA PRO A 29 -8.78 8.15 -5.50
C PRO A 29 -9.96 8.77 -6.25
N LEU A 30 -11.17 8.26 -5.98
CA LEU A 30 -12.38 8.81 -6.58
C LEU A 30 -12.66 10.21 -6.01
N PRO A 31 -12.84 11.25 -6.85
CA PRO A 31 -13.08 12.61 -6.37
C PRO A 31 -14.41 12.77 -5.61
N ALA A 32 -14.48 13.76 -4.74
CA ALA A 32 -15.66 14.07 -3.94
C ALA A 32 -16.92 14.42 -4.80
N SER A 33 -16.73 15.02 -5.98
CA SER A 33 -17.82 15.31 -6.90
C SER A 33 -17.34 15.26 -8.34
N VAL A 34 -18.07 14.53 -9.19
CA VAL A 34 -17.78 14.38 -10.62
C VAL A 34 -19.06 14.57 -11.42
N GLN A 35 -19.03 15.48 -12.39
CA GLN A 35 -20.10 15.70 -13.36
C GLN A 35 -19.52 15.49 -14.77
N GLN A 36 -19.81 14.35 -15.37
CA GLN A 36 -19.31 14.00 -16.70
C GLN A 36 -20.21 14.57 -17.80
N GLY A 37 -19.59 15.16 -18.83
CA GLY A 37 -20.24 15.58 -20.06
C GLY A 37 -20.15 14.51 -21.15
N SER A 38 -20.59 14.86 -22.35
CA SER A 38 -20.60 13.94 -23.51
C SER A 38 -19.46 14.18 -24.50
N GLY A 39 -18.68 15.26 -24.34
CA GLY A 39 -17.58 15.63 -25.24
C GLY A 39 -16.23 15.05 -24.85
N MET A 40 -15.22 15.31 -25.67
CA MET A 40 -13.83 14.89 -25.46
C MET A 40 -12.88 16.04 -25.83
N LEU A 41 -11.89 16.31 -24.99
CA LEU A 41 -10.78 17.22 -25.31
C LEU A 41 -9.65 16.40 -25.94
N PRO A 42 -9.31 16.61 -27.22
CA PRO A 42 -8.21 15.90 -27.87
C PRO A 42 -6.84 16.27 -27.27
N VAL A 43 -6.01 15.28 -26.96
CA VAL A 43 -4.62 15.46 -26.58
C VAL A 43 -3.74 15.29 -27.81
N THR A 44 -3.22 16.42 -28.34
CA THR A 44 -2.44 16.45 -29.57
C THR A 44 -1.03 16.99 -29.31
N GLN A 45 -0.16 16.94 -30.31
CA GLN A 45 1.19 17.53 -30.20
C GLN A 45 1.21 19.04 -29.87
N LEU A 46 0.07 19.75 -30.04
CA LEU A 46 -0.08 21.16 -29.72
C LEU A 46 -0.48 21.43 -28.27
N PHE A 47 -0.66 20.37 -27.47
CA PHE A 47 -1.02 20.50 -26.06
C PHE A 47 -0.03 21.39 -25.32
N SER A 48 -0.55 22.33 -24.59
CA SER A 48 0.25 23.33 -23.85
C SER A 48 -0.37 23.62 -22.49
N VAL A 49 0.48 23.96 -21.53
CA VAL A 49 0.08 24.31 -20.17
C VAL A 49 0.50 25.74 -19.88
N ASN A 50 -0.39 26.52 -19.28
CA ASN A 50 -0.10 27.84 -18.74
C ASN A 50 -0.37 27.88 -17.25
N VAL A 51 0.56 28.43 -16.47
CA VAL A 51 0.41 28.64 -15.02
C VAL A 51 0.07 30.09 -14.74
N THR A 52 -0.88 30.31 -13.84
CA THR A 52 -1.34 31.62 -13.39
C THR A 52 -1.49 31.67 -11.88
N GLY A 53 -1.59 32.86 -11.30
CA GLY A 53 -1.70 33.06 -9.86
C GLY A 53 -0.34 33.19 -9.18
N ALA A 54 -0.11 32.48 -8.07
CA ALA A 54 1.14 32.58 -7.35
C ALA A 54 2.33 32.02 -8.14
N HIS A 55 3.45 32.73 -8.11
CA HIS A 55 4.70 32.21 -8.65
C HIS A 55 5.29 31.19 -7.67
N ASP A 56 5.38 29.95 -8.10
CA ASP A 56 5.84 28.83 -7.26
C ASP A 56 6.73 27.86 -8.06
N PRO A 57 8.03 27.76 -7.73
CA PRO A 57 8.94 26.82 -8.37
C PRO A 57 8.49 25.34 -8.28
N ALA A 58 7.82 24.96 -7.18
CA ALA A 58 7.30 23.60 -7.01
C ALA A 58 6.16 23.30 -8.00
N LEU A 59 5.24 24.26 -8.21
CA LEU A 59 4.18 24.13 -9.23
C LEU A 59 4.76 24.06 -10.64
N GLU A 60 5.74 24.91 -10.95
CA GLU A 60 6.41 24.88 -12.25
C GLU A 60 7.13 23.55 -12.50
N ALA A 61 7.80 23.01 -11.47
CA ALA A 61 8.40 21.68 -11.52
C ALA A 61 7.33 20.58 -11.66
N GLY A 62 6.19 20.72 -10.98
CA GLY A 62 5.02 19.84 -11.09
C GLY A 62 4.47 19.81 -12.51
N VAL A 63 4.31 20.97 -13.15
CA VAL A 63 3.87 21.08 -14.55
C VAL A 63 4.89 20.44 -15.51
N ARG A 64 6.19 20.62 -15.28
CA ARG A 64 7.20 19.93 -16.11
C ARG A 64 7.11 18.42 -15.99
N ARG A 65 6.92 17.88 -14.75
CA ARG A 65 6.69 16.44 -14.52
C ARG A 65 5.42 15.95 -15.20
N PHE A 66 4.33 16.70 -15.06
CA PHE A 66 3.04 16.43 -15.72
C PHE A 66 3.19 16.30 -17.24
N VAL A 67 3.83 17.27 -17.90
CA VAL A 67 4.02 17.25 -19.36
C VAL A 67 4.89 16.05 -19.77
N ALA A 68 5.95 15.76 -19.02
CA ALA A 68 6.81 14.61 -19.29
C ALA A 68 6.05 13.27 -19.12
N GLN A 69 5.19 13.16 -18.11
CA GLN A 69 4.39 11.97 -17.87
C GLN A 69 3.31 11.81 -18.94
N LEU A 70 2.60 12.88 -19.29
CA LEU A 70 1.61 12.88 -20.38
C LEU A 70 2.25 12.47 -21.71
N SER A 71 3.48 12.94 -21.98
CA SER A 71 4.22 12.55 -23.19
C SER A 71 4.57 11.05 -23.18
N ARG A 72 5.01 10.50 -22.03
CA ARG A 72 5.27 9.06 -21.91
C ARG A 72 4.00 8.21 -22.08
N GLN A 73 2.92 8.63 -21.44
CA GLN A 73 1.63 7.92 -21.48
C GLN A 73 1.03 7.87 -22.88
N THR A 74 1.21 8.95 -23.66
CA THR A 74 0.60 9.09 -25.00
C THR A 74 1.56 8.80 -26.14
N GLY A 75 2.88 8.80 -25.90
CA GLY A 75 3.89 8.75 -26.96
C GLY A 75 3.97 10.03 -27.79
N ILE A 76 3.27 11.11 -27.40
CA ILE A 76 3.21 12.37 -28.16
C ILE A 76 4.33 13.31 -27.75
N PRO A 77 5.22 13.73 -28.68
CA PRO A 77 6.19 14.80 -28.40
C PRO A 77 5.48 16.16 -28.51
N PHE A 78 5.21 16.81 -27.38
CA PHE A 78 4.52 18.11 -27.36
C PHE A 78 5.36 19.23 -27.97
N ARG A 79 4.76 19.99 -28.88
CA ARG A 79 5.36 21.12 -29.59
C ARG A 79 4.35 22.27 -29.66
N PRO A 80 4.09 22.96 -28.55
CA PRO A 80 3.12 24.04 -28.51
C PRO A 80 3.55 25.19 -29.43
N LYS A 81 2.58 25.84 -30.11
CA LYS A 81 2.83 27.02 -30.90
C LYS A 81 2.94 28.24 -29.99
N ALA A 82 3.97 29.04 -30.20
CA ALA A 82 4.11 30.31 -29.48
C ALA A 82 2.89 31.24 -29.76
N GLY A 83 2.34 31.81 -28.69
CA GLY A 83 1.19 32.72 -28.77
C GLY A 83 -0.19 32.05 -28.99
N ALA A 84 -0.26 30.71 -29.06
CA ALA A 84 -1.54 30.00 -29.06
C ALA A 84 -2.18 29.99 -27.66
N ASN A 85 -3.51 29.91 -27.61
CA ASN A 85 -4.21 29.69 -26.35
C ASN A 85 -3.76 28.37 -25.71
N PRO A 86 -3.51 28.32 -24.39
CA PRO A 86 -3.12 27.10 -23.72
C PRO A 86 -4.26 26.06 -23.73
N THR A 87 -3.91 24.77 -23.87
CA THR A 87 -4.89 23.69 -23.78
C THR A 87 -5.31 23.46 -22.33
N LEU A 88 -4.39 23.60 -21.38
CA LEU A 88 -4.64 23.52 -19.94
C LEU A 88 -4.14 24.78 -19.25
N THR A 89 -5.00 25.43 -18.47
CA THR A 89 -4.61 26.50 -17.54
C THR A 89 -4.63 25.98 -16.13
N VAL A 90 -3.54 26.20 -15.39
CA VAL A 90 -3.41 25.85 -13.97
C VAL A 90 -3.31 27.12 -13.16
N HIS A 91 -4.23 27.33 -12.24
CA HIS A 91 -4.25 28.47 -11.35
C HIS A 91 -4.15 28.05 -9.89
N ALA A 92 -3.20 28.66 -9.17
CA ALA A 92 -3.08 28.51 -7.72
C ALA A 92 -3.01 29.89 -7.07
N ASP A 93 -3.84 30.15 -6.03
CA ASP A 93 -3.85 31.43 -5.33
C ASP A 93 -2.60 31.62 -4.47
N LYS A 94 -2.08 30.54 -3.85
CA LYS A 94 -0.94 30.58 -2.94
C LYS A 94 0.12 29.56 -3.33
N ALA A 95 1.39 29.96 -3.17
CA ALA A 95 2.53 29.07 -3.27
C ALA A 95 2.56 28.03 -2.14
N LEU A 96 3.33 26.96 -2.34
CA LEU A 96 3.61 25.95 -1.34
C LEU A 96 4.37 26.59 -0.15
N GLU A 97 3.98 26.22 1.06
CA GLU A 97 4.72 26.65 2.25
C GLU A 97 6.13 26.04 2.26
N THR A 98 7.12 26.78 2.71
CA THR A 98 8.52 26.28 2.81
C THR A 98 8.63 25.02 3.67
N VAL A 99 7.81 24.95 4.72
CA VAL A 99 7.59 23.73 5.51
C VAL A 99 6.10 23.48 5.52
N GLN A 100 5.68 22.39 4.88
CA GLN A 100 4.28 22.02 4.81
C GLN A 100 3.70 21.77 6.20
N LYS A 101 2.43 22.11 6.36
CA LYS A 101 1.70 21.95 7.63
C LYS A 101 0.54 20.99 7.46
N LEU A 102 0.21 20.32 8.54
CA LEU A 102 -1.01 19.51 8.56
C LEU A 102 -2.24 20.40 8.39
N GLY A 103 -3.14 20.01 7.46
CA GLY A 103 -4.39 20.71 7.23
C GLY A 103 -4.29 21.92 6.30
N GLU A 104 -3.21 22.06 5.52
CA GLU A 104 -3.21 22.96 4.37
C GLU A 104 -4.34 22.61 3.40
N ASP A 105 -4.87 23.60 2.69
CA ASP A 105 -5.95 23.37 1.74
C ASP A 105 -5.44 22.63 0.50
N GLU A 106 -5.87 21.41 0.33
CA GLU A 106 -5.53 20.51 -0.79
C GLU A 106 -6.66 20.44 -1.85
N SER A 107 -7.70 21.27 -1.70
CA SER A 107 -8.85 21.24 -2.61
C SER A 107 -8.51 21.79 -3.99
N TYR A 108 -9.23 21.32 -5.00
CA TYR A 108 -9.13 21.84 -6.37
C TYR A 108 -10.45 21.66 -7.14
N GLN A 109 -10.58 22.44 -8.20
CA GLN A 109 -11.59 22.26 -9.23
C GLN A 109 -10.91 22.00 -10.56
N LEU A 110 -11.32 20.97 -11.28
CA LEU A 110 -10.89 20.67 -12.65
C LEU A 110 -12.11 20.71 -13.57
N THR A 111 -12.06 21.56 -14.60
CA THR A 111 -13.07 21.62 -15.66
C THR A 111 -12.41 21.27 -16.99
N VAL A 112 -12.93 20.28 -17.70
CA VAL A 112 -12.52 19.89 -19.06
C VAL A 112 -13.68 20.13 -20.00
N THR A 113 -13.43 20.90 -21.07
CA THR A 113 -14.35 21.17 -22.16
C THR A 113 -13.77 20.65 -23.48
N ASP A 114 -14.53 20.66 -24.56
CA ASP A 114 -14.02 20.25 -25.90
C ASP A 114 -12.88 21.15 -26.43
N SER A 115 -12.74 22.36 -25.89
CA SER A 115 -11.79 23.38 -26.36
C SER A 115 -10.60 23.60 -25.44
N GLY A 116 -10.62 23.06 -24.21
CA GLY A 116 -9.54 23.25 -23.25
C GLY A 116 -9.91 22.80 -21.84
N ALA A 117 -8.96 22.88 -20.93
CA ALA A 117 -9.14 22.51 -19.54
C ALA A 117 -8.60 23.58 -18.58
N GLN A 118 -9.15 23.60 -17.38
CA GLN A 118 -8.75 24.51 -16.31
C GLN A 118 -8.68 23.77 -14.98
N ILE A 119 -7.58 23.96 -14.26
CA ILE A 119 -7.43 23.61 -12.85
C ILE A 119 -7.37 24.89 -12.05
N THR A 120 -8.19 25.00 -11.01
CA THR A 120 -8.18 26.11 -10.05
C THR A 120 -8.08 25.57 -8.64
N ALA A 121 -7.14 26.08 -7.86
CA ALA A 121 -6.89 25.63 -6.50
C ALA A 121 -6.50 26.80 -5.58
N PRO A 122 -6.86 26.75 -4.28
CA PRO A 122 -6.42 27.75 -3.30
C PRO A 122 -4.90 27.71 -3.04
N THR A 123 -4.27 26.55 -3.29
CA THR A 123 -2.84 26.34 -3.04
C THR A 123 -2.19 25.53 -4.16
N THR A 124 -0.86 25.56 -4.20
CA THR A 124 -0.07 24.66 -5.07
C THR A 124 -0.38 23.18 -4.83
N LEU A 125 -0.67 22.76 -3.58
CA LEU A 125 -1.03 21.36 -3.28
C LEU A 125 -2.25 20.90 -4.07
N GLY A 126 -3.34 21.66 -4.01
CA GLY A 126 -4.55 21.36 -4.78
C GLY A 126 -4.29 21.35 -6.29
N ALA A 127 -3.46 22.28 -6.80
CA ALA A 127 -3.09 22.31 -8.21
C ALA A 127 -2.31 21.06 -8.64
N LEU A 128 -1.37 20.57 -7.81
CA LEU A 128 -0.64 19.32 -8.06
C LEU A 128 -1.59 18.11 -8.10
N HIS A 129 -2.56 18.03 -7.19
CA HIS A 129 -3.59 16.97 -7.21
C HIS A 129 -4.49 17.04 -8.46
N GLY A 130 -4.85 18.24 -8.88
CA GLY A 130 -5.60 18.45 -10.11
C GLY A 130 -4.86 17.98 -11.36
N LEU A 131 -3.54 18.18 -11.43
CA LEU A 131 -2.68 17.69 -12.51
C LEU A 131 -2.68 16.14 -12.56
N GLN A 132 -2.57 15.46 -11.43
CA GLN A 132 -2.64 13.99 -11.37
C GLN A 132 -4.01 13.49 -11.82
N THR A 133 -5.09 14.13 -11.39
CA THR A 133 -6.44 13.77 -11.83
C THR A 133 -6.63 13.96 -13.33
N PHE A 134 -6.05 15.03 -13.94
CA PHE A 134 -6.09 15.20 -15.38
C PHE A 134 -5.36 14.08 -16.14
N LEU A 135 -4.19 13.63 -15.65
CA LEU A 135 -3.46 12.50 -16.25
C LEU A 135 -4.31 11.22 -16.28
N GLN A 136 -5.02 10.93 -15.20
CA GLN A 136 -5.90 9.76 -15.10
C GLN A 136 -7.14 9.86 -16.01
N LEU A 137 -7.56 11.06 -16.40
CA LEU A 137 -8.66 11.26 -17.37
C LEU A 137 -8.24 10.95 -18.81
N VAL A 138 -6.94 11.05 -19.12
CA VAL A 138 -6.47 10.86 -20.51
C VAL A 138 -6.56 9.39 -20.88
N THR A 139 -7.36 9.11 -21.90
CA THR A 139 -7.63 7.75 -22.39
C THR A 139 -7.35 7.63 -23.89
N ILE A 140 -7.08 6.39 -24.33
CA ILE A 140 -6.94 6.06 -25.74
C ILE A 140 -8.31 5.96 -26.41
N THR A 141 -8.45 6.53 -27.58
CA THR A 141 -9.65 6.47 -28.41
C THR A 141 -9.28 6.02 -29.83
N PRO A 142 -10.23 5.60 -30.67
CA PRO A 142 -9.93 5.27 -32.08
C PRO A 142 -9.28 6.42 -32.87
N SER A 143 -9.47 7.68 -32.44
CA SER A 143 -8.90 8.87 -33.09
C SER A 143 -7.62 9.40 -32.40
N GLY A 144 -7.09 8.72 -31.42
CA GLY A 144 -5.92 9.13 -30.64
C GLY A 144 -6.22 9.26 -29.16
N PHE A 145 -5.49 10.11 -28.44
CA PHE A 145 -5.69 10.35 -27.02
C PHE A 145 -6.61 11.54 -26.75
N ALA A 146 -7.46 11.40 -25.74
CA ALA A 146 -8.38 12.48 -25.34
C ALA A 146 -8.75 12.38 -23.85
N ALA A 147 -9.15 13.50 -23.26
CA ALA A 147 -9.76 13.54 -21.93
C ALA A 147 -11.27 13.79 -22.07
N PRO A 148 -12.16 13.08 -21.35
CA PRO A 148 -13.59 13.34 -21.37
C PRO A 148 -13.92 14.71 -20.81
N THR A 149 -14.97 15.38 -21.32
CA THR A 149 -15.48 16.60 -20.73
C THR A 149 -16.05 16.28 -19.34
N VAL A 150 -15.62 17.05 -18.34
CA VAL A 150 -15.97 16.77 -16.95
C VAL A 150 -15.81 18.04 -16.10
N THR A 151 -16.60 18.15 -15.06
CA THR A 151 -16.36 19.08 -13.94
C THR A 151 -16.16 18.28 -12.67
N ILE A 152 -14.98 18.44 -12.07
CA ILE A 152 -14.60 17.79 -10.81
C ILE A 152 -14.39 18.86 -9.75
N LYS A 153 -14.96 18.63 -8.55
CA LYS A 153 -14.61 19.34 -7.33
C LYS A 153 -14.16 18.33 -6.32
N ASP A 154 -12.97 18.53 -5.78
CA ASP A 154 -12.31 17.50 -4.99
C ASP A 154 -11.54 18.09 -3.80
N GLN A 155 -11.46 17.32 -2.74
CA GLN A 155 -10.72 17.61 -1.51
C GLN A 155 -10.53 16.34 -0.69
N PRO A 156 -9.46 16.24 0.12
CA PRO A 156 -9.27 15.07 0.97
C PRO A 156 -10.29 15.03 2.11
N ARG A 157 -10.68 13.82 2.49
CA ARG A 157 -11.49 13.57 3.68
C ARG A 157 -10.68 13.68 4.98
N PHE A 158 -9.41 13.24 4.94
CA PHE A 158 -8.50 13.33 6.06
C PHE A 158 -7.24 14.14 5.71
N PRO A 159 -6.75 14.98 6.65
CA PRO A 159 -5.53 15.77 6.42
C PRO A 159 -4.24 14.95 6.50
N TRP A 160 -4.26 13.73 7.03
CA TRP A 160 -3.10 12.84 7.14
C TRP A 160 -3.36 11.53 6.40
N ARG A 161 -2.58 11.27 5.36
CA ARG A 161 -2.66 10.10 4.50
C ARG A 161 -1.23 9.60 4.24
N GLY A 162 -0.75 8.75 5.18
CA GLY A 162 0.65 8.35 5.25
C GLY A 162 0.93 6.97 4.66
N THR A 163 2.20 6.77 4.32
CA THR A 163 2.80 5.47 4.05
C THR A 163 4.08 5.35 4.83
N LEU A 164 4.13 4.42 5.77
CA LEU A 164 5.36 4.02 6.45
C LEU A 164 6.16 3.08 5.52
N ILE A 165 7.45 3.37 5.38
CA ILE A 165 8.42 2.48 4.74
C ILE A 165 9.55 2.21 5.74
N ASP A 166 9.64 0.95 6.17
CA ASP A 166 10.75 0.47 6.98
C ASP A 166 11.99 0.29 6.09
N VAL A 167 13.08 0.92 6.51
CA VAL A 167 14.39 0.84 5.83
C VAL A 167 15.46 0.25 6.76
N SER A 168 15.05 -0.15 7.95
CA SER A 168 15.93 -0.65 9.00
C SER A 168 16.16 -2.15 8.88
N ARG A 169 15.08 -2.97 8.75
CA ARG A 169 15.19 -4.43 8.63
C ARG A 169 15.92 -4.83 7.35
N HIS A 170 15.53 -4.27 6.22
CA HIS A 170 16.32 -4.30 4.99
C HIS A 170 16.51 -2.87 4.48
N PHE A 171 17.73 -2.54 4.05
CA PHE A 171 18.02 -1.19 3.57
C PHE A 171 17.38 -0.93 2.21
N ILE A 172 16.68 0.19 2.08
CA ILE A 172 16.02 0.62 0.84
C ILE A 172 16.76 1.84 0.28
N PRO A 173 17.40 1.79 -0.89
CA PRO A 173 18.12 2.92 -1.49
C PRO A 173 17.23 4.12 -1.81
N ILE A 174 17.83 5.31 -1.86
CA ILE A 174 17.14 6.59 -2.08
C ILE A 174 16.32 6.62 -3.39
N ASP A 175 16.81 6.02 -4.46
CA ASP A 175 16.11 5.98 -5.74
C ASP A 175 14.82 5.14 -5.68
N VAL A 176 14.81 4.10 -4.85
CA VAL A 176 13.62 3.29 -4.57
C VAL A 176 12.60 4.10 -3.77
N LEU A 177 13.03 4.85 -2.76
CA LEU A 177 12.15 5.75 -2.01
C LEU A 177 11.57 6.84 -2.91
N LYS A 178 12.39 7.43 -3.79
CA LYS A 178 11.92 8.47 -4.73
C LYS A 178 10.84 7.96 -5.68
N ARG A 179 10.99 6.74 -6.25
CA ARG A 179 9.92 6.19 -7.12
C ARG A 179 8.63 5.87 -6.34
N ASN A 180 8.74 5.48 -5.06
CA ASN A 180 7.58 5.30 -4.19
C ASN A 180 6.90 6.64 -3.86
N LEU A 181 7.66 7.73 -3.65
CA LEU A 181 7.12 9.09 -3.53
C LEU A 181 6.38 9.53 -4.80
N ASP A 182 6.86 9.15 -5.98
CA ASP A 182 6.12 9.39 -7.23
C ASP A 182 4.76 8.65 -7.23
N GLY A 183 4.74 7.39 -6.80
CA GLY A 183 3.51 6.61 -6.64
C GLY A 183 2.56 7.21 -5.61
N MET A 184 3.07 7.64 -4.47
CA MET A 184 2.30 8.33 -3.43
C MET A 184 1.63 9.60 -3.97
N ALA A 185 2.35 10.40 -4.75
CA ALA A 185 1.83 11.62 -5.36
C ALA A 185 0.66 11.33 -6.33
N VAL A 186 0.74 10.27 -7.14
CA VAL A 186 -0.34 9.85 -8.06
C VAL A 186 -1.65 9.59 -7.31
N VAL A 187 -1.57 8.92 -6.17
CA VAL A 187 -2.75 8.56 -5.36
C VAL A 187 -3.02 9.54 -4.22
N LYS A 188 -2.39 10.70 -4.22
CA LYS A 188 -2.62 11.82 -3.28
C LYS A 188 -2.35 11.46 -1.80
N MET A 189 -1.40 10.55 -1.54
CA MET A 189 -0.81 10.37 -0.22
C MET A 189 0.12 11.56 0.09
N ASN A 190 0.15 12.04 1.34
CA ASN A 190 0.84 13.27 1.69
C ASN A 190 1.85 13.17 2.84
N VAL A 191 2.11 11.97 3.37
CA VAL A 191 3.14 11.75 4.40
C VAL A 191 3.94 10.49 4.08
N LEU A 192 5.26 10.64 3.89
CA LEU A 192 6.20 9.54 4.00
C LEU A 192 6.60 9.41 5.47
N HIS A 193 6.20 8.34 6.12
CA HIS A 193 6.70 7.96 7.43
C HIS A 193 7.94 7.08 7.21
N TRP A 194 9.10 7.60 7.59
CA TRP A 194 10.39 6.99 7.31
C TRP A 194 10.95 6.34 8.57
N HIS A 195 10.83 5.02 8.67
CA HIS A 195 11.28 4.25 9.83
C HIS A 195 12.79 3.99 9.71
N LEU A 196 13.58 4.83 10.41
CA LEU A 196 15.01 4.99 10.20
C LEU A 196 15.90 4.23 11.18
N SER A 197 15.36 3.72 12.27
CA SER A 197 16.13 2.91 13.22
C SER A 197 15.29 1.82 13.85
N ASP A 198 15.85 0.65 13.90
CA ASP A 198 15.36 -0.55 14.56
C ASP A 198 16.55 -1.43 14.96
N ASP A 199 16.31 -2.64 15.43
CA ASP A 199 17.36 -3.57 15.89
C ASP A 199 18.39 -3.89 14.79
N GLN A 200 17.95 -4.03 13.54
CA GLN A 200 18.79 -4.44 12.42
C GLN A 200 19.57 -3.30 11.77
N GLY A 201 19.22 -2.06 12.05
CA GLY A 201 19.98 -0.97 11.43
C GLY A 201 19.59 0.43 11.89
N PHE A 202 20.60 1.29 12.02
CA PHE A 202 20.47 2.73 12.20
C PHE A 202 20.78 3.43 10.88
N ARG A 203 19.78 3.99 10.20
CA ARG A 203 19.91 4.38 8.80
C ARG A 203 20.12 5.87 8.52
N ALA A 204 20.11 6.75 9.54
CA ALA A 204 20.32 8.17 9.35
C ALA A 204 21.70 8.61 9.87
N GLU A 205 22.50 9.29 9.05
CA GLU A 205 23.80 9.84 9.46
C GLU A 205 23.63 10.82 10.62
N SER A 206 24.31 10.56 11.75
CA SER A 206 24.50 11.53 12.82
C SER A 206 25.98 11.97 12.86
N LYS A 207 26.21 13.28 12.76
CA LYS A 207 27.55 13.87 12.90
C LYS A 207 27.93 14.07 14.36
N VAL A 208 26.93 14.19 15.23
CA VAL A 208 27.14 14.28 16.68
C VAL A 208 27.47 12.93 17.30
N PHE A 209 26.84 11.86 16.76
CA PHE A 209 27.02 10.49 17.24
C PHE A 209 27.38 9.53 16.08
N PRO A 210 28.58 9.66 15.49
CA PRO A 210 28.94 8.95 14.26
C PRO A 210 28.98 7.42 14.41
N LYS A 211 29.09 6.87 15.62
CA LYS A 211 29.06 5.42 15.82
C LYS A 211 27.65 4.82 15.62
N LEU A 212 26.57 5.62 15.63
CA LEU A 212 25.23 5.12 15.32
C LEU A 212 25.22 4.48 13.93
N THR A 213 25.71 5.17 12.91
CA THR A 213 25.86 4.61 11.58
C THR A 213 27.17 3.84 11.37
N GLY A 214 28.26 4.28 12.00
CA GLY A 214 29.56 3.61 11.86
C GLY A 214 29.63 2.19 12.43
N MET A 215 28.74 1.82 13.35
CA MET A 215 28.68 0.49 13.98
C MET A 215 27.28 -0.15 13.89
N GLY A 216 26.23 0.67 13.84
CA GLY A 216 24.84 0.21 13.89
C GLY A 216 24.16 0.12 12.52
N SER A 217 24.85 0.27 11.38
CA SER A 217 24.24 0.29 10.07
C SER A 217 24.80 -0.71 9.06
N ASP A 218 25.94 -1.31 9.38
CA ASP A 218 26.73 -2.12 8.43
C ASP A 218 26.97 -1.40 7.09
N GLU A 219 27.41 -0.14 7.17
CA GLU A 219 27.66 0.77 6.03
C GLU A 219 26.40 1.13 5.18
N MET A 220 25.22 0.60 5.55
CA MET A 220 23.96 0.86 4.85
C MET A 220 23.17 1.96 5.58
N PHE A 221 23.38 3.22 5.21
CA PHE A 221 22.70 4.37 5.79
C PHE A 221 22.61 5.53 4.78
N TYR A 222 21.76 6.50 5.10
CA TYR A 222 21.63 7.73 4.31
C TYR A 222 22.49 8.83 4.93
N THR A 223 23.28 9.49 4.09
CA THR A 223 23.98 10.72 4.47
C THR A 223 22.98 11.86 4.71
N GLN A 224 23.33 12.85 5.50
CA GLN A 224 22.48 14.02 5.68
C GLN A 224 22.22 14.78 4.36
N ALA A 225 23.09 14.64 3.37
CA ALA A 225 22.89 15.22 2.04
C ALA A 225 21.76 14.48 1.29
N GLU A 226 21.77 13.15 1.29
CA GLU A 226 20.72 12.32 0.69
C GLU A 226 19.37 12.52 1.40
N ILE A 227 19.38 12.64 2.73
CA ILE A 227 18.16 12.95 3.51
C ILE A 227 17.56 14.28 3.06
N ARG A 228 18.36 15.35 2.94
CA ARG A 228 17.86 16.66 2.48
C ARG A 228 17.34 16.60 1.04
N ASP A 229 18.02 15.85 0.18
CA ASP A 229 17.60 15.66 -1.21
C ASP A 229 16.25 14.94 -1.28
N LEU A 230 16.05 13.87 -0.49
CA LEU A 230 14.75 13.16 -0.41
C LEU A 230 13.64 14.06 0.14
N ILE A 231 13.92 14.83 1.20
CA ILE A 231 12.95 15.78 1.77
C ILE A 231 12.52 16.83 0.73
N THR A 232 13.49 17.37 -0.03
CA THR A 232 13.20 18.32 -1.11
C THR A 232 12.38 17.67 -2.23
N TYR A 233 12.74 16.44 -2.59
CA TYR A 233 12.02 15.65 -3.60
C TYR A 233 10.56 15.38 -3.21
N ALA A 234 10.32 15.03 -1.95
CA ALA A 234 8.99 14.83 -1.38
C ALA A 234 8.19 16.15 -1.33
N HIS A 235 8.82 17.23 -0.83
CA HIS A 235 8.21 18.55 -0.76
C HIS A 235 7.69 19.04 -2.12
N ASP A 236 8.47 18.89 -3.19
CA ASP A 236 8.07 19.24 -4.56
C ASP A 236 6.84 18.47 -5.07
N ARG A 237 6.43 17.42 -4.37
CA ARG A 237 5.25 16.58 -4.65
C ARG A 237 4.10 16.79 -3.67
N GLY A 238 4.26 17.71 -2.75
CA GLY A 238 3.27 17.93 -1.69
C GLY A 238 3.29 16.87 -0.60
N ILE A 239 4.42 16.17 -0.40
CA ILE A 239 4.57 15.09 0.57
C ILE A 239 5.49 15.55 1.69
N ARG A 240 5.02 15.44 2.92
CA ARG A 240 5.77 15.65 4.16
C ARG A 240 6.59 14.42 4.50
N VAL A 241 7.73 14.59 5.17
CA VAL A 241 8.59 13.48 5.63
C VAL A 241 8.60 13.45 7.16
N LEU A 242 7.99 12.42 7.74
CA LEU A 242 7.99 12.12 9.16
C LEU A 242 9.14 11.15 9.47
N PRO A 243 10.18 11.54 10.20
CA PRO A 243 11.21 10.61 10.64
C PRO A 243 10.73 9.81 11.85
N GLU A 244 11.04 8.52 11.88
CA GLU A 244 10.91 7.70 13.08
C GLU A 244 12.29 7.19 13.52
N PHE A 245 12.55 7.34 14.82
CA PHE A 245 13.67 6.76 15.52
C PHE A 245 13.12 6.02 16.73
N ASP A 246 13.04 4.71 16.62
CA ASP A 246 12.36 3.89 17.62
C ASP A 246 13.17 3.77 18.91
N MET A 247 12.46 3.98 20.03
CA MET A 247 12.99 3.95 21.39
C MET A 247 11.85 3.88 22.42
N PRO A 248 12.01 3.27 23.60
CA PRO A 248 13.24 2.67 24.15
C PRO A 248 13.43 1.21 23.76
N GLY A 249 12.43 0.54 23.16
CA GLY A 249 12.54 -0.75 22.48
C GLY A 249 13.25 -0.61 21.14
N HIS A 250 13.38 -1.70 20.38
CA HIS A 250 13.92 -1.68 19.01
C HIS A 250 15.24 -0.89 18.88
N SER A 251 16.10 -0.99 19.91
CA SER A 251 17.23 -0.08 20.06
C SER A 251 18.60 -0.74 19.97
N ARG A 252 18.67 -1.97 19.45
CA ARG A 252 19.94 -2.71 19.28
C ARG A 252 20.96 -1.91 18.47
N SER A 253 20.55 -1.36 17.33
CA SER A 253 21.43 -0.56 16.48
C SER A 253 21.99 0.71 17.18
N TRP A 254 21.29 1.24 18.17
CA TRP A 254 21.77 2.35 18.98
C TRP A 254 22.88 1.92 19.93
N VAL A 255 22.66 0.82 20.65
CA VAL A 255 23.55 0.40 21.74
C VAL A 255 24.82 -0.29 21.25
N ILE A 256 24.87 -0.78 20.03
CA ILE A 256 26.10 -1.30 19.42
C ILE A 256 27.17 -0.20 19.39
N GLY A 257 26.80 0.99 18.98
CA GLY A 257 27.69 2.15 18.96
C GLY A 257 27.91 2.80 20.34
N TYR A 258 26.89 2.72 21.20
CA TYR A 258 26.83 3.42 22.50
C TYR A 258 26.27 2.49 23.58
N PRO A 259 27.03 1.46 24.01
CA PRO A 259 26.54 0.43 24.94
C PRO A 259 26.13 0.96 26.29
N GLU A 260 26.60 2.16 26.66
CA GLU A 260 26.19 2.87 27.89
C GLU A 260 24.70 3.25 27.91
N LEU A 261 23.99 3.18 26.80
CA LEU A 261 22.55 3.45 26.72
C LEU A 261 21.71 2.24 27.14
N ALA A 262 22.28 1.02 27.08
CA ALA A 262 21.53 -0.22 27.35
C ALA A 262 21.13 -0.34 28.84
N ALA A 263 19.94 -0.88 29.08
CA ALA A 263 19.41 -1.16 30.41
C ALA A 263 20.09 -2.37 31.09
N GLY A 264 20.62 -3.29 30.28
CA GLY A 264 21.31 -4.50 30.76
C GLY A 264 22.78 -4.56 30.36
N PRO A 265 23.59 -5.38 31.05
CA PRO A 265 24.94 -5.67 30.60
C PRO A 265 24.91 -6.57 29.38
N GLY A 266 25.82 -6.39 28.44
CA GLY A 266 25.97 -7.26 27.30
C GLY A 266 26.95 -6.72 26.28
N SER A 267 27.33 -7.58 25.34
CA SER A 267 27.92 -7.23 24.07
C SER A 267 26.87 -7.52 23.01
N PHE A 268 26.48 -6.53 22.25
CA PHE A 268 25.42 -6.62 21.26
C PHE A 268 26.03 -6.58 19.87
N THR A 269 25.45 -7.35 18.95
CA THR A 269 25.75 -7.29 17.51
C THR A 269 24.47 -6.94 16.76
N LEU A 270 24.55 -6.64 15.47
CA LEU A 270 23.33 -6.41 14.66
C LEU A 270 22.45 -7.67 14.51
N GLU A 271 22.99 -8.85 14.84
CA GLU A 271 22.34 -10.14 14.66
C GLU A 271 21.80 -10.72 15.98
N ASP A 272 22.28 -10.26 17.15
CA ASP A 272 21.99 -10.90 18.42
C ASP A 272 21.77 -9.92 19.57
N GLY A 273 20.85 -10.29 20.46
CA GLY A 273 20.43 -9.58 21.65
C GLY A 273 19.26 -8.62 21.40
N ASP A 274 18.45 -8.41 22.45
CA ASP A 274 17.30 -7.47 22.42
C ASP A 274 17.48 -6.41 23.51
N PRO A 275 18.47 -5.49 23.36
CA PRO A 275 18.66 -4.44 24.34
C PRO A 275 17.54 -3.40 24.24
N ILE A 276 17.17 -2.86 25.40
CA ILE A 276 16.33 -1.68 25.50
C ILE A 276 17.10 -0.56 26.21
N LEU A 277 16.75 0.70 25.96
CA LEU A 277 17.41 1.83 26.60
C LEU A 277 17.10 1.87 28.10
N ASP A 278 18.07 2.39 28.88
CA ASP A 278 17.91 2.64 30.33
C ASP A 278 17.28 4.02 30.55
N PRO A 279 16.01 4.11 30.97
CA PRO A 279 15.32 5.38 31.17
C PRO A 279 15.64 6.03 32.54
N THR A 280 16.47 5.40 33.39
CA THR A 280 16.77 5.90 34.72
C THR A 280 18.01 6.78 34.77
N ARG A 281 18.82 6.77 33.68
CA ARG A 281 20.08 7.50 33.59
C ARG A 281 19.92 8.88 32.98
N GLU A 282 20.43 9.92 33.63
CA GLU A 282 20.45 11.27 33.04
C GLU A 282 21.32 11.38 31.78
N GLU A 283 22.33 10.53 31.66
CA GLU A 283 23.19 10.42 30.46
C GLU A 283 22.42 10.03 29.22
N THR A 284 21.43 9.13 29.34
CA THR A 284 20.52 8.75 28.26
C THR A 284 19.80 9.99 27.70
N TYR A 285 19.24 10.84 28.57
CA TYR A 285 18.54 12.04 28.13
C TYR A 285 19.48 13.11 27.57
N LYS A 286 20.70 13.26 28.10
CA LYS A 286 21.73 14.14 27.53
C LYS A 286 22.13 13.70 26.12
N PHE A 287 22.21 12.39 25.90
CA PHE A 287 22.48 11.82 24.59
C PHE A 287 21.31 12.11 23.62
N LEU A 288 20.08 11.77 24.04
CA LEU A 288 18.88 11.96 23.23
C LEU A 288 18.60 13.45 22.94
N GLU A 289 18.86 14.36 23.88
CA GLU A 289 18.73 15.80 23.65
C GLU A 289 19.64 16.29 22.51
N LYS A 290 20.90 15.85 22.50
CA LYS A 290 21.85 16.24 21.44
C LYS A 290 21.46 15.60 20.10
N PHE A 291 21.08 14.32 20.10
CA PHE A 291 20.65 13.59 18.92
C PHE A 291 19.38 14.22 18.31
N ILE A 292 18.35 14.41 19.12
CA ILE A 292 17.09 15.00 18.66
C ILE A 292 17.30 16.43 18.18
N SER A 293 18.17 17.22 18.85
CA SER A 293 18.53 18.56 18.36
C SER A 293 19.19 18.57 16.99
N GLU A 294 19.97 17.54 16.65
CA GLU A 294 20.55 17.39 15.32
C GLU A 294 19.48 16.99 14.30
N MET A 295 18.71 15.95 14.59
CA MET A 295 17.68 15.43 13.69
C MET A 295 16.54 16.42 13.47
N ALA A 296 16.12 17.16 14.48
CA ALA A 296 15.09 18.20 14.36
C ALA A 296 15.46 19.33 13.37
N LYS A 297 16.75 19.60 13.18
CA LYS A 297 17.24 20.56 12.18
C LYS A 297 17.31 19.95 10.78
N LEU A 298 17.51 18.63 10.69
CA LEU A 298 17.60 17.89 9.44
C LEU A 298 16.21 17.65 8.84
N TYR A 299 15.23 17.31 9.69
CA TYR A 299 13.84 17.05 9.30
C TYR A 299 12.97 18.25 9.66
N PRO A 300 12.53 19.07 8.69
CA PRO A 300 11.83 20.33 8.97
C PRO A 300 10.39 20.13 9.43
N ASP A 301 9.76 18.98 9.18
CA ASP A 301 8.37 18.70 9.57
C ASP A 301 8.16 18.94 11.08
N ALA A 302 6.96 19.40 11.43
CA ALA A 302 6.62 19.65 12.83
C ALA A 302 6.51 18.38 13.68
N TYR A 303 6.31 17.22 13.07
CA TYR A 303 6.12 15.95 13.75
C TYR A 303 7.41 15.14 13.77
N PHE A 304 7.57 14.35 14.84
CA PHE A 304 8.71 13.46 15.05
C PHE A 304 8.22 12.20 15.75
N HIS A 305 8.41 11.05 15.12
CA HIS A 305 7.95 9.76 15.65
C HIS A 305 9.08 9.13 16.49
N ILE A 306 8.70 8.60 17.66
CA ILE A 306 9.65 8.01 18.62
C ILE A 306 9.52 6.47 18.71
N GLY A 307 8.65 5.85 17.92
CA GLY A 307 8.27 4.45 18.09
C GLY A 307 7.49 4.25 19.40
N GLY A 308 8.09 3.54 20.34
CA GLY A 308 7.57 3.33 21.70
C GLY A 308 6.73 2.06 21.85
N ASP A 309 6.71 1.20 20.83
CA ASP A 309 6.05 -0.08 20.81
C ASP A 309 6.93 -1.20 21.41
N GLU A 310 6.30 -2.31 21.72
CA GLU A 310 6.86 -3.62 22.08
C GLU A 310 7.96 -3.60 23.18
N VAL A 311 7.91 -2.67 24.11
CA VAL A 311 8.85 -2.60 25.25
C VAL A 311 8.57 -3.76 26.21
N ASP A 312 9.28 -4.87 26.05
CA ASP A 312 9.04 -6.11 26.81
C ASP A 312 9.42 -6.04 28.31
N GLY A 313 10.24 -5.08 28.68
CA GLY A 313 10.65 -4.81 30.05
C GLY A 313 11.50 -5.89 30.73
N LYS A 314 11.91 -6.95 30.05
CA LYS A 314 12.71 -8.03 30.65
C LYS A 314 14.01 -7.52 31.26
N GLN A 315 14.75 -6.68 30.51
CA GLN A 315 15.99 -6.08 30.99
C GLN A 315 15.74 -5.10 32.14
N TRP A 316 14.66 -4.34 32.11
CA TRP A 316 14.28 -3.46 33.21
C TRP A 316 13.98 -4.26 34.48
N ASN A 317 13.26 -5.37 34.36
CA ASN A 317 12.95 -6.26 35.48
C ASN A 317 14.21 -6.93 36.08
N ALA A 318 15.18 -7.26 35.24
CA ALA A 318 16.42 -7.92 35.65
C ALA A 318 17.45 -6.93 36.28
N ASN A 319 17.28 -5.62 36.08
CA ASN A 319 18.22 -4.60 36.58
C ASN A 319 17.75 -4.05 37.93
N SER A 320 18.43 -4.42 39.01
CA SER A 320 18.08 -4.01 40.40
C SER A 320 18.03 -2.48 40.57
N LYS A 321 18.92 -1.73 39.88
CA LYS A 321 18.95 -0.26 39.96
C LYS A 321 17.73 0.37 39.32
N ILE A 322 17.25 -0.21 38.20
CA ILE A 322 16.01 0.22 37.55
C ILE A 322 14.83 -0.09 38.47
N GLN A 323 14.79 -1.26 39.10
CA GLN A 323 13.72 -1.64 40.02
C GLN A 323 13.72 -0.73 41.29
N GLU A 324 14.90 -0.39 41.83
CA GLU A 324 15.05 0.59 42.91
C GLU A 324 14.52 1.98 42.47
N PHE A 325 14.80 2.40 41.22
CA PHE A 325 14.33 3.67 40.68
C PHE A 325 12.81 3.70 40.58
N ILE A 326 12.20 2.63 39.99
CA ILE A 326 10.74 2.46 39.91
C ILE A 326 10.12 2.62 41.30
N HIS A 327 10.64 1.90 42.29
CA HIS A 327 10.13 1.93 43.64
C HIS A 327 10.30 3.32 44.31
N ALA A 328 11.48 3.91 44.15
CA ALA A 328 11.81 5.23 44.76
C ALA A 328 10.94 6.36 44.19
N HIS A 329 10.47 6.23 42.96
CA HIS A 329 9.60 7.23 42.29
C HIS A 329 8.11 6.89 42.39
N GLY A 330 7.73 5.85 43.15
CA GLY A 330 6.33 5.44 43.34
C GLY A 330 5.64 4.91 42.08
N MET A 331 6.41 4.47 41.08
CA MET A 331 5.92 3.86 39.88
C MET A 331 5.43 2.43 40.17
N LYS A 332 4.38 1.99 39.50
CA LYS A 332 3.73 0.70 39.74
C LYS A 332 4.36 -0.44 38.94
N ASN A 333 4.86 -0.13 37.75
CA ASN A 333 5.29 -1.13 36.75
C ASN A 333 6.15 -0.48 35.65
N ASN A 334 6.57 -1.30 34.66
CA ASN A 334 7.35 -0.84 33.51
C ASN A 334 6.58 0.15 32.61
N GLN A 335 5.25 0.10 32.59
CA GLN A 335 4.45 1.05 31.82
C GLN A 335 4.56 2.46 32.39
N ASP A 336 4.55 2.61 33.73
CA ASP A 336 4.79 3.92 34.38
C ASP A 336 6.23 4.41 34.11
N LEU A 337 7.22 3.49 34.05
CA LEU A 337 8.59 3.83 33.68
C LEU A 337 8.71 4.28 32.22
N GLN A 338 8.01 3.61 31.31
CA GLN A 338 7.94 4.04 29.91
C GLN A 338 7.25 5.40 29.79
N ALA A 339 6.18 5.65 30.53
CA ALA A 339 5.52 6.95 30.57
C ALA A 339 6.46 8.05 31.07
N TYR A 340 7.28 7.75 32.08
CA TYR A 340 8.35 8.68 32.56
C TYR A 340 9.36 8.97 31.44
N PHE A 341 9.82 7.93 30.70
CA PHE A 341 10.71 8.10 29.55
C PHE A 341 10.10 9.01 28.50
N ASN A 342 8.85 8.73 28.11
CA ASN A 342 8.11 9.48 27.10
C ASN A 342 7.88 10.95 27.51
N GLN A 343 7.61 11.22 28.80
CA GLN A 343 7.51 12.60 29.31
C GLN A 343 8.84 13.37 29.19
N ARG A 344 9.96 12.68 29.38
CA ARG A 344 11.30 13.29 29.24
C ARG A 344 11.59 13.59 27.77
N LEU A 345 11.25 12.65 26.86
CA LEU A 345 11.37 12.84 25.42
C LEU A 345 10.47 13.96 24.89
N GLU A 346 9.23 14.02 25.35
CA GLU A 346 8.29 15.05 24.92
C GLU A 346 8.83 16.46 25.24
N LYS A 347 9.43 16.65 26.43
CA LYS A 347 10.08 17.91 26.77
C LYS A 347 11.25 18.25 25.84
N ILE A 348 12.06 17.25 25.46
CA ILE A 348 13.16 17.42 24.53
C ILE A 348 12.63 17.79 23.13
N LEU A 349 11.59 17.10 22.66
CA LEU A 349 10.96 17.38 21.38
C LEU A 349 10.32 18.76 21.34
N THR A 350 9.55 19.12 22.36
CA THR A 350 8.94 20.46 22.48
C THR A 350 9.99 21.58 22.50
N LYS A 351 11.13 21.39 23.19
CA LYS A 351 12.26 22.32 23.16
C LYS A 351 12.84 22.51 21.76
N ASN A 352 12.76 21.49 20.91
CA ASN A 352 13.18 21.52 19.52
C ASN A 352 12.02 21.83 18.54
N HIS A 353 10.90 22.36 19.03
CA HIS A 353 9.70 22.71 18.25
C HIS A 353 9.09 21.51 17.48
N LYS A 354 9.20 20.31 18.05
CA LYS A 354 8.61 19.08 17.48
C LYS A 354 7.43 18.59 18.31
N ILE A 355 6.46 18.01 17.61
CA ILE A 355 5.31 17.34 18.18
C ILE A 355 5.60 15.83 18.17
N MET A 356 5.52 15.23 19.35
CA MET A 356 5.74 13.79 19.49
C MET A 356 4.63 12.99 18.83
N VAL A 357 5.01 11.99 18.04
CA VAL A 357 4.16 10.91 17.55
C VAL A 357 4.73 9.60 18.09
N GLY A 358 3.89 8.62 18.37
CA GLY A 358 4.34 7.27 18.74
C GLY A 358 3.21 6.27 18.64
N TRP A 359 3.56 5.00 18.68
CA TRP A 359 2.61 3.90 18.63
C TRP A 359 1.68 3.94 19.85
N ASP A 360 0.55 3.23 19.79
CA ASP A 360 -0.49 3.40 20.82
C ASP A 360 -0.11 2.93 22.23
N GLU A 361 1.05 2.30 22.41
CA GLU A 361 1.67 2.01 23.72
C GLU A 361 2.07 3.27 24.49
N ILE A 362 2.35 4.38 23.78
CA ILE A 362 2.69 5.63 24.47
C ILE A 362 1.48 6.27 25.18
N LEU A 363 0.27 5.79 24.94
CA LEU A 363 -0.95 6.39 25.49
C LEU A 363 -0.95 6.28 27.03
N HIS A 364 -0.69 7.41 27.68
CA HIS A 364 -0.69 7.51 29.15
C HIS A 364 -1.27 8.87 29.58
N PRO A 365 -2.08 8.92 30.67
CA PRO A 365 -2.75 10.17 31.13
C PRO A 365 -1.80 11.32 31.43
N ASP A 366 -0.56 11.03 31.81
CA ASP A 366 0.46 12.01 32.19
C ASP A 366 1.12 12.71 31.00
N LEU A 367 0.86 12.25 29.76
CA LEU A 367 1.37 12.91 28.56
C LEU A 367 0.45 14.06 28.11
N PRO A 368 1.00 15.14 27.54
CA PRO A 368 0.21 16.28 27.08
C PRO A 368 -0.66 15.90 25.88
N LYS A 369 -1.83 16.52 25.75
CA LYS A 369 -2.80 16.26 24.65
C LYS A 369 -2.33 16.76 23.28
N THR A 370 -1.16 17.35 23.22
CA THR A 370 -0.53 17.81 21.96
C THR A 370 0.09 16.69 21.14
N ILE A 371 0.41 15.54 21.76
CA ILE A 371 1.00 14.38 21.06
C ILE A 371 0.00 13.74 20.10
N VAL A 372 0.49 12.91 19.19
CA VAL A 372 -0.31 12.09 18.28
C VAL A 372 -0.06 10.62 18.58
N VAL A 373 -1.13 9.85 18.71
CA VAL A 373 -1.11 8.41 18.99
C VAL A 373 -1.41 7.65 17.72
N GLN A 374 -0.48 6.81 17.25
CA GLN A 374 -0.66 5.97 16.07
C GLN A 374 -1.15 4.59 16.48
N SER A 375 -2.35 4.25 16.03
CA SER A 375 -3.08 3.06 16.48
C SER A 375 -2.89 1.89 15.53
N TRP A 376 -2.14 0.86 15.95
CA TRP A 376 -1.88 -0.34 15.19
C TRP A 376 -2.56 -1.59 15.76
N ARG A 377 -2.84 -1.61 17.08
CA ARG A 377 -3.45 -2.75 17.77
C ARG A 377 -4.96 -2.86 17.59
N GLY A 378 -5.61 -1.89 16.99
CA GLY A 378 -7.04 -1.95 16.68
C GLY A 378 -7.73 -0.59 16.62
N GLN A 379 -8.89 -0.53 15.98
CA GLN A 379 -9.72 0.69 15.96
C GLN A 379 -10.18 1.12 17.37
N GLN A 380 -10.21 0.20 18.34
CA GLN A 380 -10.56 0.53 19.70
C GLN A 380 -9.51 1.44 20.36
N SER A 381 -8.22 1.23 20.10
CA SER A 381 -7.17 2.08 20.66
C SER A 381 -7.23 3.51 20.09
N LEU A 382 -7.53 3.67 18.79
CA LEU A 382 -7.79 4.97 18.17
C LEU A 382 -8.97 5.70 18.85
N ALA A 383 -10.09 5.00 19.05
CA ALA A 383 -11.26 5.58 19.70
C ALA A 383 -10.95 5.96 21.15
N THR A 384 -10.21 5.13 21.88
CA THR A 384 -9.80 5.41 23.25
C THR A 384 -8.90 6.64 23.35
N ALA A 385 -7.94 6.80 22.44
CA ALA A 385 -7.10 8.00 22.37
C ALA A 385 -7.95 9.26 22.14
N ALA A 386 -8.87 9.23 21.18
CA ALA A 386 -9.78 10.35 20.89
C ALA A 386 -10.71 10.68 22.07
N GLN A 387 -11.27 9.65 22.75
CA GLN A 387 -12.08 9.83 23.97
C GLN A 387 -11.30 10.50 25.10
N GLN A 388 -10.02 10.24 25.19
CA GLN A 388 -9.12 10.87 26.16
C GLN A 388 -8.61 12.24 25.71
N GLY A 389 -8.99 12.72 24.52
CA GLY A 389 -8.62 14.03 24.00
C GLY A 389 -7.27 14.08 23.27
N TYR A 390 -6.71 12.93 22.90
CA TYR A 390 -5.51 12.85 22.04
C TYR A 390 -5.87 12.81 20.58
N ARG A 391 -5.01 13.38 19.72
CA ARG A 391 -5.08 13.20 18.29
C ARG A 391 -4.60 11.80 17.92
N GLY A 392 -5.20 11.19 16.88
CA GLY A 392 -4.87 9.82 16.51
C GLY A 392 -4.77 9.59 15.01
N LEU A 393 -3.99 8.57 14.67
CA LEU A 393 -3.83 8.00 13.33
C LEU A 393 -4.20 6.53 13.37
N LEU A 394 -4.82 6.01 12.30
CA LEU A 394 -5.11 4.58 12.16
C LEU A 394 -4.08 3.91 11.26
N SER A 395 -3.40 2.88 11.78
CA SER A 395 -2.60 1.95 10.99
C SER A 395 -3.15 0.53 11.03
N TYR A 396 -3.99 0.21 12.04
CA TYR A 396 -4.68 -1.09 12.08
C TYR A 396 -5.47 -1.35 10.81
N GLY A 397 -5.22 -2.52 10.21
CA GLY A 397 -5.87 -2.91 8.97
C GLY A 397 -5.20 -2.39 7.69
N TYR A 398 -4.14 -1.58 7.80
CA TYR A 398 -3.37 -1.03 6.70
C TYR A 398 -1.91 -1.54 6.63
N TYR A 399 -1.60 -2.62 7.35
CA TYR A 399 -0.30 -3.30 7.30
C TYR A 399 -0.15 -4.10 6.01
N LEU A 400 0.66 -3.59 5.09
CA LEU A 400 0.88 -4.17 3.76
C LEU A 400 1.75 -5.44 3.82
N ASP A 401 2.67 -5.50 4.78
CA ASP A 401 3.56 -6.64 5.06
C ASP A 401 2.81 -7.91 5.50
N LEU A 402 1.59 -7.76 6.08
CA LEU A 402 0.73 -8.89 6.45
C LEU A 402 0.09 -9.60 5.24
N MET A 403 0.40 -9.15 4.02
CA MET A 403 -0.01 -9.77 2.75
C MET A 403 -1.53 -9.91 2.56
N TRP A 404 -2.33 -9.06 3.20
CA TRP A 404 -3.78 -9.09 3.05
C TRP A 404 -4.24 -8.67 1.64
N PRO A 405 -5.36 -9.23 1.15
CA PRO A 405 -5.93 -8.79 -0.12
C PRO A 405 -6.45 -7.35 -0.03
N THR A 406 -6.44 -6.67 -1.16
CA THR A 406 -6.84 -5.27 -1.30
C THR A 406 -8.23 -5.00 -0.72
N ALA A 407 -9.20 -5.88 -0.98
CA ALA A 407 -10.56 -5.74 -0.46
C ALA A 407 -10.62 -5.68 1.08
N ARG A 408 -9.71 -6.37 1.80
CA ARG A 408 -9.63 -6.31 3.27
C ARG A 408 -9.14 -4.95 3.74
N HIS A 409 -8.11 -4.38 3.10
CA HIS A 409 -7.65 -3.03 3.38
C HIS A 409 -8.75 -1.99 3.07
N TYR A 410 -9.44 -2.16 1.95
CA TYR A 410 -10.48 -1.26 1.49
C TYR A 410 -11.73 -1.25 2.40
N ALA A 411 -11.98 -2.34 3.12
CA ALA A 411 -13.07 -2.41 4.10
C ALA A 411 -12.79 -1.62 5.40
N ILE A 412 -11.53 -1.26 5.66
CA ILE A 412 -11.15 -0.51 6.86
C ILE A 412 -11.38 0.99 6.64
N ASP A 413 -11.89 1.66 7.68
CA ASP A 413 -12.14 3.10 7.66
C ASP A 413 -11.84 3.70 9.04
N PRO A 414 -11.07 4.81 9.15
CA PRO A 414 -10.75 5.42 10.43
C PRO A 414 -11.97 5.87 11.26
N MET A 415 -13.09 6.15 10.58
CA MET A 415 -14.35 6.59 11.25
C MET A 415 -15.35 5.45 11.46
N SER A 416 -14.96 4.19 11.22
CA SER A 416 -15.82 3.01 11.43
C SER A 416 -15.56 2.31 12.77
N GLY A 417 -16.25 1.21 13.04
CA GLY A 417 -16.08 0.43 14.26
C GLY A 417 -16.27 1.27 15.53
N ALA A 418 -15.33 1.21 16.46
CA ALA A 418 -15.38 1.95 17.71
C ALA A 418 -15.42 3.48 17.52
N ALA A 419 -14.77 4.00 16.47
CA ALA A 419 -14.77 5.43 16.16
C ALA A 419 -16.13 5.95 15.66
N ALA A 420 -17.03 5.09 15.19
CA ALA A 420 -18.36 5.50 14.72
C ALA A 420 -19.20 6.14 15.84
N THR A 421 -19.00 5.70 17.08
CA THR A 421 -19.75 6.16 18.26
C THR A 421 -19.18 7.40 18.94
N LEU A 422 -18.06 7.93 18.47
CA LEU A 422 -17.42 9.14 19.01
C LEU A 422 -18.28 10.39 18.75
N THR A 423 -18.16 11.38 19.64
CA THR A 423 -18.76 12.70 19.40
C THR A 423 -18.11 13.41 18.23
N PRO A 424 -18.73 14.44 17.62
CA PRO A 424 -18.11 15.23 16.55
C PRO A 424 -16.75 15.81 16.96
N GLU A 425 -16.62 16.29 18.19
CA GLU A 425 -15.37 16.85 18.73
C GLU A 425 -14.28 15.78 18.83
N GLN A 426 -14.61 14.57 19.31
CA GLN A 426 -13.70 13.44 19.37
C GLN A 426 -13.31 12.95 17.97
N LYS A 427 -14.25 12.90 17.03
CA LYS A 427 -13.99 12.56 15.62
C LYS A 427 -13.01 13.54 14.97
N SER A 428 -13.07 14.83 15.32
CA SER A 428 -12.13 15.82 14.79
C SER A 428 -10.68 15.62 15.24
N LEU A 429 -10.43 14.78 16.25
CA LEU A 429 -9.11 14.38 16.71
C LEU A 429 -8.51 13.26 15.86
N ILE A 430 -9.31 12.56 15.04
CA ILE A 430 -8.80 11.54 14.11
C ILE A 430 -8.27 12.24 12.86
N LEU A 431 -6.95 12.22 12.71
CA LEU A 431 -6.26 12.93 11.63
C LEU A 431 -6.29 12.18 10.29
N GLY A 432 -6.51 10.87 10.32
CA GLY A 432 -6.49 9.98 9.15
C GLY A 432 -5.84 8.64 9.44
N GLY A 433 -4.96 8.20 8.55
CA GLY A 433 -4.28 6.91 8.73
C GLY A 433 -3.01 6.78 7.90
N GLU A 434 -2.30 5.68 8.16
CA GLU A 434 -1.09 5.31 7.45
C GLU A 434 -1.09 3.82 7.10
N SER A 435 -0.71 3.52 5.86
CA SER A 435 -0.27 2.18 5.50
C SER A 435 1.14 1.93 6.02
N CYS A 436 1.42 0.70 6.44
CA CYS A 436 2.73 0.32 6.94
C CYS A 436 3.31 -0.81 6.11
N GLN A 437 4.54 -0.62 5.63
CA GLN A 437 5.34 -1.66 4.99
C GLN A 437 6.58 -1.91 5.83
N TRP A 438 6.50 -2.91 6.69
CA TRP A 438 7.62 -3.44 7.43
C TRP A 438 8.52 -4.27 6.51
N ALA A 439 9.84 -4.29 6.77
CA ALA A 439 10.82 -4.76 5.81
C ALA A 439 11.55 -6.05 6.21
N GLU A 440 10.99 -6.85 7.10
CA GLU A 440 11.57 -8.14 7.47
C GLU A 440 11.71 -9.08 6.25
N TRP A 441 10.74 -9.02 5.34
CA TRP A 441 10.67 -9.86 4.14
C TRP A 441 10.64 -9.03 2.85
N VAL A 442 11.25 -7.84 2.89
CA VAL A 442 11.22 -6.88 1.79
C VAL A 442 12.62 -6.37 1.49
N THR A 443 13.01 -6.42 0.22
CA THR A 443 14.26 -5.87 -0.30
C THR A 443 13.96 -4.77 -1.32
N PRO A 444 14.97 -4.01 -1.79
CA PRO A 444 14.79 -3.05 -2.88
C PRO A 444 14.18 -3.63 -4.15
N GLU A 445 14.27 -4.97 -4.33
CA GLU A 445 13.75 -5.65 -5.51
C GLU A 445 12.24 -5.84 -5.46
N ASN A 446 11.66 -6.25 -4.32
CA ASN A 446 10.24 -6.61 -4.22
C ASN A 446 9.36 -5.59 -3.47
N VAL A 447 9.93 -4.55 -2.87
CA VAL A 447 9.18 -3.55 -2.07
C VAL A 447 8.00 -2.93 -2.85
N ASP A 448 8.20 -2.64 -4.13
CA ASP A 448 7.13 -2.05 -4.94
C ASP A 448 5.93 -3.00 -5.06
N SER A 449 6.15 -4.32 -5.23
CA SER A 449 5.06 -5.30 -5.34
C SER A 449 4.33 -5.56 -4.02
N HIS A 450 4.96 -5.25 -2.88
CA HIS A 450 4.34 -5.31 -1.56
C HIS A 450 3.48 -4.07 -1.28
N ILE A 451 3.91 -2.89 -1.73
CA ILE A 451 3.16 -1.65 -1.54
C ILE A 451 2.06 -1.50 -2.60
N TRP A 452 2.41 -1.68 -3.88
CA TRP A 452 1.54 -1.37 -5.01
C TRP A 452 0.93 -2.61 -5.67
N PRO A 453 -0.27 -2.50 -6.23
CA PRO A 453 -1.16 -1.33 -6.26
C PRO A 453 -2.05 -1.18 -5.02
N ARG A 454 -1.98 -2.09 -4.00
CA ARG A 454 -2.88 -2.13 -2.84
C ARG A 454 -2.95 -0.80 -2.08
N ASN A 455 -1.83 -0.07 -2.00
CA ASN A 455 -1.77 1.23 -1.34
C ASN A 455 -2.67 2.29 -1.99
N ALA A 456 -2.98 2.16 -3.29
CA ALA A 456 -3.95 3.04 -3.96
C ALA A 456 -5.36 2.90 -3.39
N ALA A 457 -5.76 1.69 -3.00
CA ALA A 457 -7.05 1.46 -2.34
C ALA A 457 -7.09 2.07 -0.92
N ILE A 458 -6.00 1.99 -0.17
CA ILE A 458 -5.88 2.65 1.14
C ILE A 458 -5.93 4.18 0.96
N ALA A 459 -5.21 4.71 -0.02
CA ALA A 459 -5.25 6.14 -0.35
C ALA A 459 -6.68 6.61 -0.64
N GLU A 460 -7.46 5.83 -1.38
CA GLU A 460 -8.86 6.14 -1.65
C GLU A 460 -9.70 6.15 -0.37
N ARG A 461 -9.51 5.21 0.56
CA ARG A 461 -10.21 5.23 1.86
C ARG A 461 -9.92 6.48 2.67
N LEU A 462 -8.72 7.04 2.54
CA LEU A 462 -8.30 8.24 3.27
C LEU A 462 -8.66 9.55 2.54
N TRP A 463 -8.79 9.51 1.21
CA TRP A 463 -9.09 10.68 0.39
C TRP A 463 -10.58 10.85 0.11
N SER A 464 -11.23 9.80 -0.42
CA SER A 464 -12.57 9.86 -1.00
C SER A 464 -13.69 9.92 0.05
N PRO A 465 -14.92 10.28 -0.32
CA PRO A 465 -16.08 10.19 0.57
C PRO A 465 -16.23 8.80 1.21
N GLN A 466 -16.77 8.76 2.41
CA GLN A 466 -16.87 7.53 3.22
C GLN A 466 -17.72 6.44 2.57
N ASP A 467 -18.70 6.81 1.79
CA ASP A 467 -19.64 5.92 1.09
C ASP A 467 -19.10 5.31 -0.21
N VAL A 468 -17.89 5.70 -0.63
CA VAL A 468 -17.17 5.06 -1.74
C VAL A 468 -16.64 3.71 -1.26
N THR A 469 -17.41 2.64 -1.45
CA THR A 469 -17.14 1.29 -0.90
C THR A 469 -17.33 0.16 -1.89
N ASP A 470 -17.63 0.45 -3.16
CA ASP A 470 -17.80 -0.58 -4.19
C ASP A 470 -16.46 -1.22 -4.55
N VAL A 471 -16.27 -2.47 -4.11
CA VAL A 471 -15.05 -3.26 -4.27
C VAL A 471 -14.76 -3.56 -5.75
N ASN A 472 -15.79 -3.85 -6.56
CA ASN A 472 -15.58 -4.17 -7.98
C ASN A 472 -15.15 -2.93 -8.77
N SER A 473 -15.78 -1.79 -8.50
CA SER A 473 -15.36 -0.51 -9.05
C SER A 473 -13.94 -0.15 -8.59
N MET A 474 -13.59 -0.38 -7.34
CA MET A 474 -12.25 -0.16 -6.80
C MET A 474 -11.20 -0.97 -7.58
N TYR A 475 -11.39 -2.27 -7.78
CA TYR A 475 -10.44 -3.11 -8.53
C TYR A 475 -10.28 -2.66 -9.98
N ALA A 476 -11.38 -2.30 -10.66
CA ALA A 476 -11.32 -1.82 -12.04
C ALA A 476 -10.48 -0.53 -12.17
N ARG A 477 -10.66 0.44 -11.26
CA ARG A 477 -9.91 1.70 -11.23
C ARG A 477 -8.46 1.48 -10.78
N MET A 478 -8.24 0.60 -9.83
CA MET A 478 -6.90 0.22 -9.35
C MET A 478 -6.05 -0.40 -10.47
N HIS A 479 -6.66 -1.22 -11.34
CA HIS A 479 -5.95 -1.76 -12.51
C HIS A 479 -5.43 -0.66 -13.43
N ALA A 480 -6.24 0.36 -13.70
CA ALA A 480 -5.81 1.49 -14.54
C ALA A 480 -4.66 2.28 -13.88
N VAL A 481 -4.77 2.58 -12.58
CA VAL A 481 -3.71 3.26 -11.82
C VAL A 481 -2.44 2.41 -11.74
N SER A 482 -2.55 1.08 -11.63
CA SER A 482 -1.38 0.18 -11.64
C SER A 482 -0.54 0.34 -12.91
N LEU A 483 -1.17 0.50 -14.09
CA LEU A 483 -0.44 0.76 -15.34
C LEU A 483 0.25 2.13 -15.35
N GLU A 484 -0.39 3.13 -14.77
CA GLU A 484 0.22 4.47 -14.60
C GLU A 484 1.44 4.41 -13.70
N LEU A 485 1.36 3.73 -12.56
CA LEU A 485 2.47 3.55 -11.62
C LEU A 485 3.69 2.86 -12.27
N GLU A 486 3.47 1.81 -13.08
CA GLU A 486 4.55 1.19 -13.86
C GLU A 486 5.21 2.19 -14.83
N SER A 487 4.42 3.07 -15.46
CA SER A 487 4.96 4.08 -16.37
C SER A 487 5.88 5.10 -15.69
N LEU A 488 5.76 5.24 -14.36
CA LEU A 488 6.62 6.10 -13.53
C LEU A 488 7.91 5.42 -13.09
N GLY A 489 8.05 4.11 -13.33
CA GLY A 489 9.23 3.33 -12.96
C GLY A 489 9.06 2.49 -11.69
N LEU A 490 7.85 2.43 -11.13
CA LEU A 490 7.53 1.42 -10.12
C LEU A 490 7.53 0.04 -10.78
N ALA A 491 8.09 -0.96 -10.12
CA ALA A 491 8.34 -2.27 -10.72
C ALA A 491 7.39 -3.37 -10.21
N HIS A 492 6.25 -2.98 -9.63
CA HIS A 492 5.36 -3.90 -8.91
C HIS A 492 4.77 -5.02 -9.79
N ASN A 493 4.51 -4.78 -11.08
CA ASN A 493 4.05 -5.82 -12.01
C ASN A 493 5.21 -6.59 -12.66
N SER A 494 6.39 -5.98 -12.82
CA SER A 494 7.50 -6.55 -13.59
C SER A 494 8.54 -7.27 -12.72
N THR A 495 8.62 -6.97 -11.43
CA THR A 495 9.62 -7.55 -10.52
C THR A 495 9.47 -9.06 -10.38
N ARG A 496 8.25 -9.55 -10.21
CA ARG A 496 8.00 -10.98 -10.01
C ARG A 496 8.62 -11.85 -11.10
N ASP A 497 8.39 -11.51 -12.35
CA ASP A 497 8.90 -12.32 -13.47
C ASP A 497 10.43 -12.33 -13.52
N ARG A 498 11.10 -11.22 -13.18
CA ARG A 498 12.55 -11.16 -13.04
C ARG A 498 13.08 -12.07 -11.93
N MET A 499 12.41 -12.06 -10.77
CA MET A 499 12.73 -12.95 -9.64
C MET A 499 12.55 -14.40 -10.04
N LEU A 500 11.42 -14.76 -10.66
CA LEU A 500 11.15 -16.11 -11.14
C LEU A 500 12.17 -16.59 -12.18
N GLN A 501 12.58 -15.74 -13.13
CA GLN A 501 13.64 -16.06 -14.11
C GLN A 501 14.97 -16.35 -13.44
N ARG A 502 15.34 -15.55 -12.43
CA ARG A 502 16.57 -15.77 -11.66
C ARG A 502 16.51 -17.09 -10.87
N MET A 503 15.41 -17.38 -10.19
CA MET A 503 15.21 -18.63 -9.44
C MET A 503 15.23 -19.85 -10.37
N ALA A 504 14.63 -19.72 -11.55
CA ALA A 504 14.55 -20.78 -12.54
C ALA A 504 15.85 -20.96 -13.34
N GLY A 505 16.75 -19.95 -13.35
CA GLY A 505 17.95 -19.96 -14.18
C GLY A 505 17.67 -19.94 -15.70
N THR A 506 16.46 -19.53 -16.11
CA THR A 506 16.03 -19.47 -17.52
C THR A 506 15.07 -18.32 -17.77
N SER A 507 15.03 -17.82 -19.01
CA SER A 507 14.05 -16.84 -19.45
C SER A 507 12.66 -17.42 -19.72
N ASP A 508 12.57 -18.72 -20.00
CA ASP A 508 11.27 -19.39 -20.16
C ASP A 508 10.72 -19.84 -18.81
N ILE A 509 9.85 -19.02 -18.27
CA ILE A 509 9.13 -19.26 -17.02
C ILE A 509 7.63 -19.51 -17.26
N THR A 510 7.24 -19.88 -18.47
CA THR A 510 5.80 -19.99 -18.82
C THR A 510 5.06 -20.92 -17.86
N ALA A 511 5.57 -22.12 -17.59
CA ALA A 511 4.94 -23.05 -16.65
C ALA A 511 5.03 -22.57 -15.18
N LEU A 512 6.13 -21.94 -14.78
CA LEU A 512 6.31 -21.38 -13.45
C LEU A 512 5.36 -20.20 -13.20
N ARG A 513 5.13 -19.36 -14.20
CA ARG A 513 4.17 -18.25 -14.14
C ARG A 513 2.73 -18.74 -13.95
N VAL A 514 2.34 -19.87 -14.53
CA VAL A 514 1.03 -20.48 -14.30
C VAL A 514 0.82 -20.79 -12.82
N LEU A 515 1.81 -21.38 -12.16
CA LEU A 515 1.77 -21.63 -10.70
C LEU A 515 1.77 -20.32 -9.93
N ALA A 516 2.71 -19.42 -10.23
CA ALA A 516 2.85 -18.13 -9.54
C ALA A 516 1.61 -17.23 -9.62
N ASN A 517 0.79 -17.40 -10.65
CA ASN A 517 -0.45 -16.62 -10.81
C ASN A 517 -1.58 -17.03 -9.86
N VAL A 518 -1.50 -18.21 -9.22
CA VAL A 518 -2.57 -18.74 -8.37
C VAL A 518 -2.15 -19.01 -6.94
N VAL A 519 -0.94 -18.62 -6.58
CA VAL A 519 -0.43 -18.67 -5.21
C VAL A 519 -0.33 -17.27 -4.60
N GLU A 520 -0.45 -17.21 -3.29
CA GLU A 520 -0.19 -16.02 -2.48
C GLU A 520 0.68 -16.40 -1.27
N PRO A 521 1.45 -15.45 -0.71
CA PRO A 521 2.13 -15.67 0.56
C PRO A 521 1.13 -15.97 1.69
N VAL A 522 1.56 -16.74 2.69
CA VAL A 522 0.84 -16.87 3.96
C VAL A 522 0.56 -15.49 4.55
N LYS A 523 -0.56 -15.36 5.27
CA LYS A 523 -1.06 -14.08 5.77
C LYS A 523 -0.69 -13.86 7.22
N ASP A 524 -0.84 -12.62 7.67
CA ASP A 524 -0.54 -12.22 9.03
C ASP A 524 0.92 -12.54 9.40
N TYR A 525 1.19 -12.93 10.62
CA TYR A 525 2.54 -13.29 11.09
C TYR A 525 2.92 -14.76 10.84
N ASN A 526 2.16 -15.49 9.99
CA ASN A 526 2.40 -16.93 9.77
C ASN A 526 3.74 -17.22 9.06
N ARG A 527 4.31 -16.25 8.35
CA ARG A 527 5.64 -16.43 7.75
C ARG A 527 6.73 -16.64 8.80
N TRP A 528 6.63 -16.00 9.96
CA TRP A 528 7.56 -16.21 11.08
C TRP A 528 7.60 -17.66 11.58
N SER A 529 6.51 -18.41 11.39
CA SER A 529 6.43 -19.83 11.76
C SER A 529 7.21 -20.74 10.79
N ASP A 530 7.37 -20.32 9.54
CA ASP A 530 8.06 -21.07 8.49
C ASP A 530 9.57 -20.80 8.46
N GLU A 531 9.97 -19.60 8.88
CA GLU A 531 11.38 -19.19 8.90
C GLU A 531 12.02 -19.60 10.23
N LYS A 532 13.18 -20.25 10.16
CA LYS A 532 13.93 -20.67 11.33
C LYS A 532 15.15 -19.78 11.52
N GLY A 533 15.11 -18.93 12.50
CA GLY A 533 16.25 -18.09 12.87
C GLY A 533 15.95 -16.59 12.89
N PRO A 534 16.92 -15.75 13.26
CA PRO A 534 16.80 -14.32 13.22
C PRO A 534 16.69 -13.81 11.77
N ILE A 535 16.04 -12.67 11.59
CA ILE A 535 15.99 -12.01 10.29
C ILE A 535 17.41 -11.61 9.90
N ASP A 536 17.83 -12.08 8.74
CA ASP A 536 19.09 -11.66 8.12
C ASP A 536 18.81 -10.47 7.20
N PHE A 537 19.18 -9.26 7.64
CA PHE A 537 18.99 -8.02 6.88
C PHE A 537 19.84 -7.91 5.61
N HIS A 538 20.73 -8.89 5.36
CA HIS A 538 21.43 -9.09 4.10
C HIS A 538 20.79 -10.15 3.21
N ALA A 539 19.77 -10.85 3.69
CA ALA A 539 19.13 -11.93 2.95
C ALA A 539 18.60 -11.44 1.59
N PRO A 540 19.01 -12.07 0.47
CA PRO A 540 18.60 -11.61 -0.86
C PRO A 540 17.13 -11.96 -1.18
N LEU A 541 16.43 -12.69 -0.32
CA LEU A 541 15.05 -13.15 -0.48
C LEU A 541 14.82 -13.81 -1.85
N THR A 542 15.18 -15.10 -1.95
CA THR A 542 15.22 -15.84 -3.23
C THR A 542 14.26 -17.02 -3.29
N ARG A 543 13.32 -17.13 -2.36
CA ARG A 543 12.27 -18.16 -2.37
C ARG A 543 11.09 -17.70 -3.23
N MET A 544 10.29 -18.63 -3.73
CA MET A 544 9.11 -18.29 -4.54
C MET A 544 8.13 -17.38 -3.79
N ILE A 545 8.00 -17.55 -2.47
CA ILE A 545 7.15 -16.69 -1.61
C ILE A 545 7.57 -15.21 -1.69
N ASP A 546 8.87 -14.90 -1.86
CA ASP A 546 9.38 -13.52 -1.92
C ASP A 546 9.00 -12.80 -3.22
N GLY A 547 8.74 -13.58 -4.28
CA GLY A 547 8.28 -13.07 -5.57
C GLY A 547 6.76 -13.17 -5.76
N ALA A 548 6.05 -13.84 -4.86
CA ALA A 548 4.60 -14.01 -4.98
C ALA A 548 3.87 -12.69 -4.70
N TYR A 549 2.83 -12.40 -5.47
CA TYR A 549 2.00 -11.23 -5.19
C TYR A 549 1.18 -11.41 -3.91
N PRO A 550 0.99 -10.34 -3.13
CA PRO A 550 0.13 -10.38 -1.96
C PRO A 550 -1.32 -10.79 -2.26
N GLU A 551 -1.77 -10.59 -3.50
CA GLU A 551 -3.10 -10.94 -3.98
C GLU A 551 -3.05 -11.45 -5.42
N SER A 552 -3.67 -12.62 -5.65
CA SER A 552 -3.75 -13.25 -6.96
C SER A 552 -4.97 -12.75 -7.74
N GLY A 553 -4.75 -11.93 -8.76
CA GLY A 553 -5.81 -11.51 -9.69
C GLY A 553 -6.42 -12.70 -10.45
N ALA A 554 -5.61 -13.67 -10.87
CA ALA A 554 -6.06 -14.86 -11.59
C ALA A 554 -6.96 -15.77 -10.73
N ALA A 555 -6.61 -15.95 -9.46
CA ALA A 555 -7.44 -16.74 -8.56
C ALA A 555 -8.77 -16.04 -8.23
N ARG A 556 -8.76 -14.71 -8.12
CA ARG A 556 -9.99 -13.92 -7.95
C ARG A 556 -10.89 -14.03 -9.17
N GLU A 557 -10.35 -13.84 -10.38
CA GLU A 557 -11.10 -14.01 -11.64
C GLU A 557 -11.71 -15.41 -11.76
N PHE A 558 -10.95 -16.44 -11.42
CA PHE A 558 -11.45 -17.81 -11.42
C PHE A 558 -12.57 -18.01 -10.37
N SER A 559 -12.44 -17.43 -9.20
CA SER A 559 -13.47 -17.46 -8.15
C SER A 559 -14.77 -16.79 -8.61
N ASP A 560 -14.65 -15.61 -9.25
CA ASP A 560 -15.79 -14.88 -9.78
C ASP A 560 -16.53 -15.68 -10.87
N LEU A 561 -15.78 -16.34 -11.78
CA LEU A 561 -16.34 -17.22 -12.81
C LEU A 561 -17.09 -18.42 -12.22
N VAL A 562 -16.51 -19.08 -11.19
CA VAL A 562 -17.17 -20.19 -10.51
C VAL A 562 -18.43 -19.72 -9.82
N GLN A 563 -18.38 -18.58 -9.14
CA GLN A 563 -19.56 -18.00 -8.48
C GLN A 563 -20.67 -17.66 -9.48
N GLN A 564 -20.33 -17.06 -10.62
CA GLN A 564 -21.27 -16.78 -11.72
C GLN A 564 -21.91 -18.08 -12.25
N PHE A 565 -21.10 -19.12 -12.48
CA PHE A 565 -21.58 -20.42 -12.95
C PHE A 565 -22.56 -21.06 -11.95
N VAL A 566 -22.22 -21.06 -10.67
CA VAL A 566 -23.09 -21.58 -9.60
C VAL A 566 -24.39 -20.77 -9.49
N GLN A 567 -24.33 -19.43 -9.51
CA GLN A 567 -25.50 -18.56 -9.45
C GLN A 567 -26.45 -18.72 -10.65
N SER A 568 -25.92 -19.13 -11.81
CA SER A 568 -26.73 -19.46 -12.99
C SER A 568 -27.49 -20.80 -12.87
N GLY A 569 -27.30 -21.52 -11.77
CA GLY A 569 -27.78 -22.90 -11.60
C GLY A 569 -27.04 -23.86 -12.54
N TYR A 570 -25.75 -23.63 -12.72
CA TYR A 570 -24.82 -24.42 -13.57
C TYR A 570 -25.19 -24.39 -15.07
N LYS A 571 -25.77 -23.28 -15.56
CA LYS A 571 -26.28 -23.15 -16.93
C LYS A 571 -25.50 -22.16 -17.80
N ASP A 572 -24.59 -21.38 -17.21
CA ASP A 572 -23.75 -20.42 -17.94
C ASP A 572 -22.62 -21.16 -18.67
N GLN A 573 -22.87 -21.56 -19.93
CA GLN A 573 -21.89 -22.25 -20.76
C GLN A 573 -20.64 -21.44 -21.07
N ALA A 574 -20.73 -20.11 -21.08
CA ALA A 574 -19.58 -19.24 -21.32
C ALA A 574 -18.64 -19.24 -20.09
N ALA A 575 -19.20 -19.12 -18.90
CA ALA A 575 -18.43 -19.24 -17.65
C ALA A 575 -17.83 -20.64 -17.51
N GLU A 576 -18.59 -21.71 -17.78
CA GLU A 576 -18.11 -23.09 -17.77
C GLU A 576 -16.92 -23.31 -18.70
N ALA A 577 -17.00 -22.86 -19.94
CA ALA A 577 -15.93 -23.01 -20.92
C ALA A 577 -14.61 -22.32 -20.43
N GLN A 578 -14.71 -21.17 -19.79
CA GLN A 578 -13.56 -20.48 -19.21
C GLN A 578 -13.01 -21.25 -18.00
N ILE A 579 -13.87 -21.71 -17.09
CA ILE A 579 -13.48 -22.53 -15.94
C ILE A 579 -12.74 -23.79 -16.40
N ARG A 580 -13.29 -24.52 -17.43
CA ARG A 580 -12.63 -25.71 -18.01
C ARG A 580 -11.26 -25.37 -18.59
N THR A 581 -11.09 -24.20 -19.19
CA THR A 581 -9.81 -23.75 -19.73
C THR A 581 -8.77 -23.60 -18.61
N TRP A 582 -9.12 -22.93 -17.51
CA TRP A 582 -8.24 -22.78 -16.33
C TRP A 582 -7.89 -24.12 -15.71
N LEU A 583 -8.88 -24.96 -15.43
CA LEU A 583 -8.68 -26.27 -14.81
C LEU A 583 -7.81 -27.20 -15.70
N THR A 584 -8.00 -27.17 -17.02
CA THR A 584 -7.18 -27.93 -17.98
C THR A 584 -5.73 -27.43 -17.95
N LEU A 585 -5.51 -26.14 -17.96
CA LEU A 585 -4.18 -25.52 -17.84
C LEU A 585 -3.47 -26.03 -16.57
N TRP A 586 -4.12 -25.95 -15.42
CA TRP A 586 -3.53 -26.38 -14.15
C TRP A 586 -3.27 -27.87 -14.09
N ARG A 587 -4.20 -28.71 -14.55
CA ARG A 587 -4.04 -30.17 -14.59
C ARG A 587 -2.77 -30.62 -15.30
N TYR A 588 -2.41 -29.96 -16.39
CA TYR A 588 -1.26 -30.37 -17.22
C TYR A 588 -0.01 -29.54 -16.98
N ASN A 589 -0.06 -28.52 -16.10
CA ASN A 589 1.06 -27.63 -15.85
C ASN A 589 2.22 -28.33 -15.13
N ASP A 590 1.91 -29.20 -14.13
CA ASP A 590 2.95 -29.89 -13.34
C ASP A 590 3.89 -30.72 -14.24
N ALA A 591 3.36 -31.44 -15.20
CA ALA A 591 4.18 -32.23 -16.12
C ALA A 591 5.23 -31.39 -16.90
N LYS A 592 4.94 -30.10 -17.13
CA LYS A 592 5.86 -29.16 -17.78
C LYS A 592 6.78 -28.46 -16.79
N LEU A 593 6.26 -28.16 -15.60
CA LEU A 593 6.97 -27.40 -14.57
C LEU A 593 7.91 -28.27 -13.72
N HIS A 594 7.54 -29.50 -13.44
CA HIS A 594 8.27 -30.39 -12.52
C HIS A 594 9.76 -30.54 -12.84
N PRO A 595 10.20 -30.73 -14.11
CA PRO A 595 11.61 -30.79 -14.44
C PRO A 595 12.37 -29.50 -14.07
N LEU A 596 11.76 -28.33 -14.24
CA LEU A 596 12.35 -27.04 -13.87
C LEU A 596 12.50 -26.94 -12.35
N LEU A 597 11.46 -27.29 -11.58
CA LEU A 597 11.51 -27.27 -10.11
C LEU A 597 12.60 -28.21 -9.58
N GLN A 598 12.76 -29.39 -10.18
CA GLN A 598 13.80 -30.35 -9.77
C GLN A 598 15.23 -29.82 -10.06
N GLN A 599 15.42 -29.02 -11.08
CA GLN A 599 16.73 -28.49 -11.49
C GLN A 599 17.17 -27.28 -10.68
N SER A 600 16.25 -26.54 -10.08
CA SER A 600 16.55 -25.35 -9.29
C SER A 600 16.49 -25.63 -7.79
N ALA A 601 17.64 -25.51 -7.10
CA ALA A 601 17.67 -25.63 -5.63
C ALA A 601 16.77 -24.60 -4.91
N LEU A 602 16.46 -23.48 -5.56
CA LEU A 602 15.60 -22.43 -5.02
C LEU A 602 14.10 -22.72 -5.16
N LEU A 603 13.72 -23.70 -6.01
CA LEU A 603 12.32 -24.00 -6.34
C LEU A 603 11.91 -25.43 -5.97
N GLN A 604 12.81 -26.26 -5.45
CA GLN A 604 12.48 -27.66 -5.10
C GLN A 604 11.39 -27.76 -4.03
N GLU A 605 11.34 -26.83 -3.09
CA GLU A 605 10.33 -26.79 -2.04
C GLU A 605 8.90 -26.55 -2.57
N ASP A 606 8.78 -26.03 -3.81
CA ASP A 606 7.49 -25.73 -4.45
C ASP A 606 6.90 -26.91 -5.24
N ILE A 607 7.61 -28.03 -5.35
CA ILE A 607 7.12 -29.23 -6.05
C ILE A 607 5.76 -29.68 -5.53
N PRO A 608 5.49 -29.79 -4.22
CA PRO A 608 4.17 -30.22 -3.74
C PRO A 608 3.06 -29.20 -4.07
N VAL A 609 3.38 -27.91 -4.15
CA VAL A 609 2.40 -26.86 -4.54
C VAL A 609 1.96 -27.08 -5.98
N SER A 610 2.92 -27.36 -6.89
CA SER A 610 2.64 -27.64 -8.30
C SER A 610 1.80 -28.91 -8.46
N GLN A 611 2.10 -29.99 -7.72
CA GLN A 611 1.32 -31.22 -7.72
C GLN A 611 -0.11 -31.02 -7.19
N ASN A 612 -0.26 -30.27 -6.09
CA ASN A 612 -1.57 -29.94 -5.55
C ASN A 612 -2.43 -29.16 -6.56
N LEU A 613 -1.84 -28.21 -7.28
CA LEU A 613 -2.53 -27.47 -8.33
C LEU A 613 -3.02 -28.40 -9.46
N ALA A 614 -2.19 -29.35 -9.90
CA ALA A 614 -2.58 -30.31 -10.92
C ALA A 614 -3.72 -31.23 -10.45
N MET A 615 -3.69 -31.66 -9.19
CA MET A 615 -4.78 -32.47 -8.61
C MET A 615 -6.08 -31.67 -8.49
N LEU A 616 -6.04 -30.40 -8.10
CA LEU A 616 -7.20 -29.51 -8.06
C LEU A 616 -7.79 -29.33 -9.48
N GLY A 617 -6.93 -29.13 -10.50
CA GLY A 617 -7.36 -29.06 -11.88
C GLY A 617 -8.10 -30.32 -12.35
N ALA A 618 -7.60 -31.49 -11.98
CA ALA A 618 -8.25 -32.76 -12.29
C ALA A 618 -9.60 -32.94 -11.56
N ALA A 619 -9.64 -32.60 -10.25
CA ALA A 619 -10.86 -32.68 -9.44
C ALA A 619 -11.97 -31.76 -9.99
N GLY A 620 -11.64 -30.50 -10.31
CA GLY A 620 -12.59 -29.55 -10.87
C GLY A 620 -13.13 -29.96 -12.23
N LEU A 621 -12.29 -30.50 -13.13
CA LEU A 621 -12.76 -31.01 -14.44
C LEU A 621 -13.73 -32.18 -14.27
N GLN A 622 -13.44 -33.11 -13.38
CA GLN A 622 -14.35 -34.23 -13.10
C GLN A 622 -15.67 -33.74 -12.48
N ALA A 623 -15.63 -32.77 -11.56
CA ALA A 623 -16.84 -32.16 -11.00
C ALA A 623 -17.74 -31.55 -12.10
N LEU A 624 -17.16 -30.79 -13.02
CA LEU A 624 -17.90 -30.23 -14.16
C LEU A 624 -18.48 -31.32 -15.06
N ASP A 625 -17.78 -32.44 -15.29
CA ASP A 625 -18.29 -33.57 -16.08
C ASP A 625 -19.52 -34.24 -15.43
N TYR A 626 -19.57 -34.31 -14.09
CA TYR A 626 -20.76 -34.81 -13.39
C TYR A 626 -21.93 -33.82 -13.46
N LEU A 627 -21.68 -32.54 -13.29
CA LEU A 627 -22.67 -31.47 -13.37
C LEU A 627 -23.31 -31.42 -14.79
N ASP A 628 -22.49 -31.50 -15.83
CA ASP A 628 -22.91 -31.43 -17.25
C ASP A 628 -23.81 -32.60 -17.67
N LYS A 629 -23.46 -33.80 -17.19
CA LYS A 629 -24.16 -35.04 -17.57
C LYS A 629 -25.32 -35.36 -16.65
N GLY A 630 -25.52 -34.63 -15.57
CA GLY A 630 -26.53 -34.95 -14.55
C GLY A 630 -26.34 -36.37 -13.97
N LEU A 631 -25.09 -36.84 -13.90
CA LEU A 631 -24.76 -38.19 -13.42
C LEU A 631 -24.42 -38.13 -11.93
N ALA A 632 -24.90 -39.13 -11.18
CA ALA A 632 -24.44 -39.35 -9.82
C ALA A 632 -22.94 -39.70 -9.81
N GLU A 633 -22.20 -39.08 -8.90
CA GLU A 633 -20.79 -39.41 -8.68
C GLU A 633 -20.63 -40.80 -8.04
N PRO A 634 -19.52 -41.50 -8.29
CA PRO A 634 -19.22 -42.77 -7.58
C PRO A 634 -19.12 -42.56 -6.08
N ASP A 635 -19.61 -43.53 -5.28
CA ASP A 635 -19.76 -43.43 -3.81
C ASP A 635 -18.54 -42.93 -3.02
N LEU A 636 -17.33 -43.14 -3.48
CA LEU A 636 -16.10 -42.69 -2.80
C LEU A 636 -15.43 -41.51 -3.47
N TRP A 637 -15.88 -41.07 -4.64
CA TRP A 637 -15.19 -40.04 -5.42
C TRP A 637 -15.13 -38.71 -4.65
N LYS A 638 -16.25 -38.23 -4.18
CA LYS A 638 -16.35 -36.97 -3.43
C LYS A 638 -15.43 -36.96 -2.19
N ALA A 639 -15.45 -38.04 -1.44
CA ALA A 639 -14.58 -38.16 -0.26
C ALA A 639 -13.09 -38.15 -0.65
N GLN A 640 -12.70 -38.76 -1.76
CA GLN A 640 -11.33 -38.71 -2.29
C GLN A 640 -10.95 -37.29 -2.74
N GLN A 641 -11.82 -36.60 -3.47
CA GLN A 641 -11.53 -35.22 -3.90
C GLN A 641 -11.46 -34.25 -2.70
N MET A 642 -12.33 -34.43 -1.71
CA MET A 642 -12.24 -33.64 -0.47
C MET A 642 -10.93 -33.85 0.29
N ALA A 643 -10.38 -35.05 0.27
CA ALA A 643 -9.04 -35.30 0.86
C ALA A 643 -7.93 -34.56 0.09
N VAL A 644 -8.00 -34.51 -1.24
CA VAL A 644 -7.08 -33.70 -2.08
C VAL A 644 -7.23 -32.21 -1.75
N ILE A 645 -8.45 -31.73 -1.65
CA ILE A 645 -8.75 -30.32 -1.31
C ILE A 645 -8.19 -29.98 0.08
N GLU A 646 -8.42 -30.82 1.09
CA GLU A 646 -7.90 -30.61 2.45
C GLU A 646 -6.35 -30.62 2.49
N GLN A 647 -5.70 -31.43 1.66
CA GLN A 647 -4.26 -31.38 1.50
C GLN A 647 -3.80 -30.06 0.85
N ALA A 648 -4.49 -29.60 -0.18
CA ALA A 648 -4.14 -28.38 -0.92
C ALA A 648 -4.42 -27.07 -0.13
N LYS A 649 -5.25 -27.12 0.92
CA LYS A 649 -5.47 -25.99 1.84
C LYS A 649 -4.26 -25.68 2.71
N LYS A 650 -3.39 -26.67 2.93
CA LYS A 650 -2.24 -26.48 3.81
C LYS A 650 -1.18 -25.63 3.12
N PRO A 651 -0.60 -24.65 3.82
CA PRO A 651 0.53 -23.92 3.27
C PRO A 651 1.70 -24.87 2.97
N VAL A 652 2.39 -24.60 1.88
CA VAL A 652 3.63 -25.30 1.51
C VAL A 652 4.65 -24.25 1.09
N ALA A 653 5.85 -24.31 1.62
CA ALA A 653 6.91 -23.33 1.34
C ALA A 653 6.46 -21.87 1.59
N GLY A 654 5.57 -21.66 2.58
CA GLY A 654 4.98 -20.35 2.87
C GLY A 654 3.92 -19.86 1.87
N LEU A 655 3.53 -20.71 0.90
CA LEU A 655 2.56 -20.36 -0.15
C LEU A 655 1.18 -20.99 0.10
N LEU A 656 0.15 -20.25 -0.26
CA LEU A 656 -1.26 -20.66 -0.26
C LEU A 656 -1.75 -20.81 -1.70
N LEU A 657 -2.43 -21.91 -2.04
CA LEU A 657 -3.14 -22.06 -3.31
C LEU A 657 -4.52 -21.39 -3.22
N MET A 658 -4.71 -20.29 -3.91
CA MET A 658 -5.91 -19.47 -3.79
C MET A 658 -7.13 -20.00 -4.56
N VAL A 659 -6.93 -21.02 -5.40
CA VAL A 659 -8.00 -21.66 -6.20
C VAL A 659 -8.68 -22.82 -5.50
N VAL A 660 -8.29 -23.16 -4.28
CA VAL A 660 -8.82 -24.29 -3.52
C VAL A 660 -10.31 -24.14 -3.23
N ALA A 661 -10.74 -22.99 -2.73
CA ALA A 661 -12.13 -22.75 -2.35
C ALA A 661 -13.11 -22.83 -3.54
N PRO A 662 -12.87 -22.17 -4.70
CA PRO A 662 -13.76 -22.32 -5.84
C PRO A 662 -13.75 -23.74 -6.43
N VAL A 663 -12.63 -24.48 -6.42
CA VAL A 663 -12.62 -25.90 -6.83
C VAL A 663 -13.43 -26.76 -5.86
N GLN A 664 -13.32 -26.52 -4.55
CA GLN A 664 -14.15 -27.19 -3.56
C GLN A 664 -15.63 -26.98 -3.82
N GLN A 665 -16.04 -25.76 -4.15
CA GLN A 665 -17.44 -25.42 -4.46
C GLN A 665 -17.96 -26.23 -5.66
N LEU A 666 -17.15 -26.43 -6.70
CA LEU A 666 -17.53 -27.28 -7.86
C LEU A 666 -17.67 -28.75 -7.46
N VAL A 667 -16.75 -29.27 -6.63
CA VAL A 667 -16.80 -30.67 -6.14
C VAL A 667 -18.00 -30.90 -5.23
N GLU A 668 -18.36 -29.96 -4.38
CA GLU A 668 -19.53 -30.05 -3.51
C GLU A 668 -20.83 -30.02 -4.31
N ALA A 669 -20.90 -29.17 -5.33
CA ALA A 669 -22.06 -29.02 -6.18
C ALA A 669 -22.35 -30.24 -7.05
N SER A 670 -21.33 -31.02 -7.44
CA SER A 670 -21.52 -32.21 -8.31
C SER A 670 -22.46 -33.27 -7.71
N GLY A 671 -22.54 -33.37 -6.38
CA GLY A 671 -23.46 -34.30 -5.70
C GLY A 671 -24.88 -33.78 -5.51
N GLU A 672 -25.12 -32.46 -5.65
CA GLU A 672 -26.44 -31.87 -5.44
C GLU A 672 -27.29 -31.85 -6.72
N ALA A 673 -26.66 -31.85 -7.89
CA ALA A 673 -27.33 -31.81 -9.20
C ALA A 673 -28.04 -33.14 -9.57
N ALA A 674 -27.78 -34.22 -8.83
CA ALA A 674 -28.38 -35.55 -9.03
C ALA A 674 -29.69 -35.77 -8.24
N ASN A 675 -30.08 -34.82 -7.35
CA ASN A 675 -31.34 -34.84 -6.61
C ASN A 675 -32.29 -33.76 -7.12
#